data_e3926e67574ff42c993042fb5857e1ab
#
_entry.id   e3926e67574ff42c993042fb5857e1ab
#
_cell.length_a   1.000
_cell.length_b   1.000
_cell.length_c   1.000
_cell.angle_alpha   90.00
_cell.angle_beta   90.00
_cell.angle_gamma   90.00
#
_symmetry.space_group_name_H-M   'P 1'
#
loop_
_entity.id
_entity.type
_entity.pdbx_description
1 polymer ?
#
loop_
_entity_poly.entity_id
_entity_poly.type
_entity_poly.pdbx_seq_one_letter_code
_entity_poly.pdbx_strand_id
1 'polypeptide(L)'
;MAQDMNEGFQYLETGKFDKAEVFFNAILKDYPTNKTANLCYGRAVGLNGNAEKAVEIFTNLLKEYPADLEIQLNYAESLLWSKKFSKAKAYYTNLVANNKTNFAALLGFANTFSNLKEYENALKYVNNALEVSPKNPNAMVSKKYIRLGYANQFVQEQKYDTAITLLDENLIDFPNDKETLLNKVNIYLMTKQTDNATTIYTQIATNKKDSLLALNGLSLVSHIAEKDKTALEISKKAVEKSLIVNDSLLTIQTLERYTQALIWNKKFKEAELKIKDLIKKYGEENWILSLRATLGMYRSDFKETITDYEKILKKDSLSFDGNLGSTNAYFANGEIKKTYNGVFNTLTIFKNQQDAVSFLKKVNKNYTPFIEEKLSYTFDNGDNIAYSSNTKITFPINLDLKISASYEYRKTENTISTNNAISNNFILEFQYKLHPKIMFNTKTGISHANSFSKDYSQLLVEAFLKIQPLKLQDLELGYKREIQNFNADLVDKEIASNNLFLNYNISTNFNLGWFTQYFYTTQTDDNTRNLLFTSLYYNFLSKPGIKGGLNYQYISFKNQVPTSYFSPEKFNAMEIFADISNNENNIFYSLNAATGYQFIEDQEKQSTYRIQAKLGYNFNERFLANIYGTRSNIASATAAGFTYTEVGFVIKWDITKKPTFYKKITLK
;
A
#
# COMPACT_ATOMS: atom_id res chain seq x y z
N MET A 1 -64.20 -38.53 -4.95
CA MET A 1 -64.24 -37.35 -4.10
C MET A 1 -63.00 -36.52 -4.41
N ALA A 2 -63.17 -35.26 -4.70
CA ALA A 2 -62.04 -34.33 -4.85
C ALA A 2 -61.40 -34.17 -3.48
N GLN A 3 -60.11 -34.49 -3.37
CA GLN A 3 -59.39 -34.43 -2.11
C GLN A 3 -59.13 -32.96 -1.78
N ASP A 4 -59.49 -32.57 -0.56
CA ASP A 4 -59.22 -31.19 -0.11
C ASP A 4 -57.71 -31.03 0.15
N MET A 5 -57.05 -30.24 -0.70
CA MET A 5 -55.62 -29.91 -0.60
C MET A 5 -55.37 -28.49 -0.08
N ASN A 6 -56.41 -27.78 0.31
CA ASN A 6 -56.34 -26.36 0.69
C ASN A 6 -55.36 -26.12 1.86
N GLU A 7 -55.34 -27.00 2.84
CA GLU A 7 -54.41 -26.90 3.96
C GLU A 7 -52.96 -27.02 3.52
N GLY A 8 -52.66 -27.96 2.61
CA GLY A 8 -51.32 -28.12 2.02
C GLY A 8 -50.89 -26.92 1.19
N PHE A 9 -51.79 -26.32 0.42
CA PHE A 9 -51.54 -25.09 -0.34
C PHE A 9 -51.24 -23.93 0.61
N GLN A 10 -52.00 -23.78 1.70
CA GLN A 10 -51.75 -22.78 2.72
C GLN A 10 -50.40 -22.94 3.41
N TYR A 11 -49.95 -24.16 3.63
CA TYR A 11 -48.59 -24.42 4.16
C TYR A 11 -47.49 -23.96 3.19
N LEU A 12 -47.65 -24.22 1.89
CA LEU A 12 -46.72 -23.75 0.86
C LEU A 12 -46.69 -22.21 0.79
N GLU A 13 -47.85 -21.55 0.78
CA GLU A 13 -47.99 -20.10 0.69
C GLU A 13 -47.44 -19.38 1.92
N THR A 14 -47.60 -19.99 3.11
CA THR A 14 -47.08 -19.42 4.38
C THR A 14 -45.68 -19.81 4.73
N GLY A 15 -44.94 -20.51 3.84
CA GLY A 15 -43.55 -20.90 4.05
C GLY A 15 -43.34 -22.03 5.07
N LYS A 16 -44.43 -22.79 5.41
CA LYS A 16 -44.37 -23.94 6.33
C LYS A 16 -44.04 -25.20 5.56
N PHE A 17 -42.89 -25.22 4.91
CA PHE A 17 -42.51 -26.26 3.94
C PHE A 17 -42.39 -27.65 4.56
N ASP A 18 -41.96 -27.76 5.81
CA ASP A 18 -41.95 -29.00 6.60
C ASP A 18 -43.34 -29.63 6.72
N LYS A 19 -44.36 -28.82 7.06
CA LYS A 19 -45.72 -29.24 7.17
C LYS A 19 -46.33 -29.58 5.80
N ALA A 20 -46.03 -28.79 4.79
CA ALA A 20 -46.45 -29.07 3.42
C ALA A 20 -45.89 -30.41 2.91
N GLU A 21 -44.61 -30.71 3.18
CA GLU A 21 -43.98 -31.97 2.81
C GLU A 21 -44.71 -33.17 3.46
N VAL A 22 -44.95 -33.11 4.78
CA VAL A 22 -45.69 -34.17 5.50
C VAL A 22 -47.12 -34.35 4.92
N PHE A 23 -47.83 -33.23 4.70
CA PHE A 23 -49.20 -33.25 4.19
C PHE A 23 -49.30 -33.90 2.82
N PHE A 24 -48.51 -33.43 1.84
CA PHE A 24 -48.58 -33.98 0.49
C PHE A 24 -48.03 -35.42 0.39
N ASN A 25 -47.06 -35.76 1.22
CA ASN A 25 -46.56 -37.14 1.32
C ASN A 25 -47.64 -38.11 1.84
N ALA A 26 -48.50 -37.66 2.76
CA ALA A 26 -49.64 -38.46 3.25
C ALA A 26 -50.65 -38.68 2.13
N ILE A 27 -50.98 -37.65 1.36
CA ILE A 27 -51.87 -37.79 0.20
C ILE A 27 -51.32 -38.79 -0.83
N LEU A 28 -50.02 -38.72 -1.11
CA LEU A 28 -49.36 -39.58 -2.10
C LEU A 28 -49.28 -41.06 -1.67
N LYS A 29 -49.45 -41.38 -0.39
CA LYS A 29 -49.58 -42.81 0.05
C LYS A 29 -50.86 -43.42 -0.49
N ASP A 30 -51.95 -42.65 -0.48
CA ASP A 30 -53.25 -43.16 -0.92
C ASP A 30 -53.48 -42.90 -2.45
N TYR A 31 -52.85 -41.85 -2.97
CA TYR A 31 -53.01 -41.39 -4.38
C TYR A 31 -51.66 -41.10 -5.06
N PRO A 32 -50.79 -42.13 -5.27
CA PRO A 32 -49.42 -41.96 -5.74
C PRO A 32 -49.29 -41.28 -7.13
N THR A 33 -50.30 -41.39 -7.96
CA THR A 33 -50.31 -40.78 -9.31
C THR A 33 -51.00 -39.41 -9.37
N ASN A 34 -51.39 -38.86 -8.21
CA ASN A 34 -52.04 -37.53 -8.21
C ASN A 34 -51.02 -36.45 -8.63
N LYS A 35 -51.21 -35.89 -9.81
CA LYS A 35 -50.34 -34.90 -10.43
C LYS A 35 -50.10 -33.68 -9.51
N THR A 36 -51.20 -33.07 -9.01
CA THR A 36 -51.13 -31.88 -8.18
C THR A 36 -50.41 -32.14 -6.84
N ALA A 37 -50.70 -33.28 -6.21
CA ALA A 37 -50.04 -33.67 -4.97
C ALA A 37 -48.53 -33.91 -5.17
N ASN A 38 -48.12 -34.56 -6.28
CA ASN A 38 -46.70 -34.79 -6.62
C ASN A 38 -45.99 -33.45 -6.92
N LEU A 39 -46.65 -32.52 -7.64
CA LEU A 39 -46.07 -31.20 -7.91
C LEU A 39 -45.88 -30.42 -6.64
N CYS A 40 -46.87 -30.34 -5.75
CA CYS A 40 -46.78 -29.65 -4.48
C CYS A 40 -45.78 -30.33 -3.50
N TYR A 41 -45.71 -31.66 -3.52
CA TYR A 41 -44.72 -32.42 -2.76
C TYR A 41 -43.30 -32.07 -3.19
N GLY A 42 -43.05 -32.07 -4.53
CA GLY A 42 -41.74 -31.66 -5.08
C GLY A 42 -41.33 -30.26 -4.67
N ARG A 43 -42.25 -29.28 -4.68
CA ARG A 43 -42.03 -27.92 -4.21
C ARG A 43 -41.73 -27.88 -2.72
N ALA A 44 -42.54 -28.59 -1.89
CA ALA A 44 -42.34 -28.62 -0.45
C ALA A 44 -40.97 -29.21 -0.09
N VAL A 45 -40.60 -30.34 -0.68
CA VAL A 45 -39.32 -31.02 -0.50
C VAL A 45 -38.14 -30.12 -0.87
N GLY A 46 -38.21 -29.45 -2.03
CA GLY A 46 -37.17 -28.56 -2.52
C GLY A 46 -36.96 -27.33 -1.63
N LEU A 47 -38.05 -26.67 -1.27
CA LEU A 47 -38.04 -25.49 -0.40
C LEU A 47 -37.72 -25.81 1.06
N ASN A 48 -37.96 -27.05 1.50
CA ASN A 48 -37.56 -27.55 2.82
C ASN A 48 -36.06 -27.99 2.88
N GLY A 49 -35.30 -27.76 1.79
CA GLY A 49 -33.83 -27.93 1.74
C GLY A 49 -33.35 -29.19 1.04
N ASN A 50 -34.21 -30.11 0.60
CA ASN A 50 -33.82 -31.29 -0.16
C ASN A 50 -33.97 -31.06 -1.67
N ALA A 51 -33.15 -30.18 -2.23
CA ALA A 51 -33.19 -29.79 -3.63
C ALA A 51 -32.92 -30.94 -4.60
N GLU A 52 -32.07 -31.89 -4.26
CA GLU A 52 -31.76 -33.04 -5.12
C GLU A 52 -32.98 -33.98 -5.28
N LYS A 53 -33.71 -34.25 -4.21
CA LYS A 53 -34.94 -35.00 -4.25
C LYS A 53 -36.04 -34.31 -5.05
N ALA A 54 -36.10 -32.97 -4.95
CA ALA A 54 -37.04 -32.19 -5.77
C ALA A 54 -36.73 -32.32 -7.27
N VAL A 55 -35.45 -32.28 -7.67
CA VAL A 55 -35.04 -32.51 -9.07
C VAL A 55 -35.47 -33.89 -9.56
N GLU A 56 -35.32 -34.94 -8.71
CA GLU A 56 -35.76 -36.31 -9.04
C GLU A 56 -37.28 -36.35 -9.28
N ILE A 57 -38.09 -35.80 -8.35
CA ILE A 57 -39.55 -35.79 -8.41
C ILE A 57 -40.00 -35.08 -9.72
N PHE A 58 -39.46 -33.87 -10.00
CA PHE A 58 -39.84 -33.13 -11.19
C PHE A 58 -39.31 -33.78 -12.47
N THR A 59 -38.19 -34.49 -12.43
CA THR A 59 -37.71 -35.28 -13.59
C THR A 59 -38.70 -36.40 -13.93
N ASN A 60 -39.27 -37.07 -12.92
CA ASN A 60 -40.27 -38.13 -13.13
C ASN A 60 -41.58 -37.54 -13.62
N LEU A 61 -42.05 -36.45 -13.04
CA LEU A 61 -43.23 -35.73 -13.52
C LEU A 61 -43.11 -35.27 -14.99
N LEU A 62 -41.92 -34.80 -15.40
CA LEU A 62 -41.68 -34.42 -16.80
C LEU A 62 -41.72 -35.58 -17.77
N LYS A 63 -41.41 -36.81 -17.35
CA LYS A 63 -41.58 -38.02 -18.22
C LYS A 63 -43.07 -38.31 -18.51
N GLU A 64 -43.90 -38.10 -17.49
CA GLU A 64 -45.33 -38.34 -17.58
C GLU A 64 -46.08 -37.17 -18.25
N TYR A 65 -45.67 -35.92 -17.96
CA TYR A 65 -46.33 -34.70 -18.43
C TYR A 65 -45.34 -33.73 -19.11
N PRO A 66 -44.73 -34.11 -20.24
CA PRO A 66 -43.62 -33.36 -20.84
C PRO A 66 -44.03 -31.98 -21.38
N ALA A 67 -45.29 -31.77 -21.71
CA ALA A 67 -45.82 -30.51 -22.23
C ALA A 67 -46.43 -29.59 -21.15
N ASP A 68 -46.47 -30.03 -19.90
CA ASP A 68 -47.03 -29.26 -18.79
C ASP A 68 -46.08 -28.15 -18.37
N LEU A 69 -46.47 -26.90 -18.65
CA LEU A 69 -45.62 -25.73 -18.38
C LEU A 69 -45.31 -25.53 -16.89
N GLU A 70 -46.26 -25.85 -16.00
CA GLU A 70 -46.06 -25.71 -14.56
C GLU A 70 -45.02 -26.70 -14.06
N ILE A 71 -45.04 -27.94 -14.52
CA ILE A 71 -44.03 -28.96 -14.20
C ILE A 71 -42.66 -28.55 -14.77
N GLN A 72 -42.63 -28.04 -16.03
CA GLN A 72 -41.40 -27.55 -16.66
C GLN A 72 -40.77 -26.42 -15.86
N LEU A 73 -41.56 -25.45 -15.37
CA LEU A 73 -41.09 -24.34 -14.52
C LEU A 73 -40.54 -24.83 -13.19
N ASN A 74 -41.28 -25.74 -12.53
CA ASN A 74 -40.82 -26.27 -11.23
C ASN A 74 -39.57 -27.15 -11.37
N TYR A 75 -39.42 -27.88 -12.47
CA TYR A 75 -38.17 -28.58 -12.77
C TYR A 75 -37.03 -27.61 -12.95
N ALA A 76 -37.18 -26.58 -13.74
CA ALA A 76 -36.15 -25.55 -13.94
C ALA A 76 -35.77 -24.84 -12.64
N GLU A 77 -36.72 -24.52 -11.78
CA GLU A 77 -36.52 -23.93 -10.48
C GLU A 77 -35.80 -24.88 -9.51
N SER A 78 -36.13 -26.18 -9.53
CA SER A 78 -35.43 -27.20 -8.72
C SER A 78 -33.95 -27.33 -9.09
N LEU A 79 -33.59 -27.09 -10.38
CA LEU A 79 -32.20 -27.01 -10.79
C LEU A 79 -31.46 -25.79 -10.18
N LEU A 80 -32.16 -24.68 -9.93
CA LEU A 80 -31.62 -23.52 -9.21
C LEU A 80 -31.41 -23.84 -7.74
N TRP A 81 -32.40 -24.46 -7.07
CA TRP A 81 -32.29 -24.87 -5.67
C TRP A 81 -31.10 -25.81 -5.45
N SER A 82 -30.87 -26.76 -6.37
CA SER A 82 -29.77 -27.72 -6.34
C SER A 82 -28.44 -27.14 -6.88
N LYS A 83 -28.39 -25.83 -7.16
CA LYS A 83 -27.21 -25.13 -7.67
C LYS A 83 -26.66 -25.67 -8.99
N LYS A 84 -27.47 -26.37 -9.78
CA LYS A 84 -27.11 -26.91 -11.11
C LYS A 84 -27.30 -25.85 -12.19
N PHE A 85 -26.68 -24.67 -12.00
CA PHE A 85 -26.92 -23.45 -12.78
C PHE A 85 -26.70 -23.63 -14.29
N SER A 86 -25.64 -24.37 -14.70
CA SER A 86 -25.39 -24.62 -16.13
C SER A 86 -26.48 -25.46 -16.77
N LYS A 87 -27.04 -26.46 -16.05
CA LYS A 87 -28.19 -27.24 -16.54
C LYS A 87 -29.46 -26.40 -16.57
N ALA A 88 -29.68 -25.59 -15.55
CA ALA A 88 -30.78 -24.63 -15.49
C ALA A 88 -30.72 -23.66 -16.70
N LYS A 89 -29.54 -23.11 -17.01
CA LYS A 89 -29.38 -22.23 -18.19
C LYS A 89 -29.77 -22.90 -19.49
N ALA A 90 -29.28 -24.12 -19.74
CA ALA A 90 -29.60 -24.86 -20.94
C ALA A 90 -31.12 -25.14 -21.04
N TYR A 91 -31.76 -25.48 -19.92
CA TYR A 91 -33.22 -25.77 -19.90
C TYR A 91 -34.04 -24.50 -20.08
N TYR A 92 -33.74 -23.41 -19.35
CA TYR A 92 -34.44 -22.14 -19.48
C TYR A 92 -34.26 -21.51 -20.87
N THR A 93 -33.17 -21.76 -21.58
CA THR A 93 -32.97 -21.26 -22.95
C THR A 93 -34.09 -21.76 -23.85
N ASN A 94 -34.43 -23.06 -23.81
CA ASN A 94 -35.52 -23.64 -24.61
C ASN A 94 -36.89 -23.22 -24.06
N LEU A 95 -37.05 -23.20 -22.74
CA LEU A 95 -38.30 -22.87 -22.07
C LEU A 95 -38.76 -21.43 -22.40
N VAL A 96 -37.84 -20.47 -22.33
CA VAL A 96 -38.09 -19.05 -22.62
C VAL A 96 -38.28 -18.84 -24.13
N ALA A 97 -37.56 -19.57 -24.99
CA ALA A 97 -37.76 -19.48 -26.45
C ALA A 97 -39.20 -19.82 -26.86
N ASN A 98 -39.80 -20.81 -26.19
CA ASN A 98 -41.18 -21.24 -26.44
C ASN A 98 -42.24 -20.45 -25.67
N ASN A 99 -41.82 -19.74 -24.59
CA ASN A 99 -42.73 -19.03 -23.67
C ASN A 99 -42.22 -17.59 -23.41
N LYS A 100 -42.06 -16.78 -24.45
CA LYS A 100 -41.37 -15.47 -24.44
C LYS A 100 -41.96 -14.43 -23.47
N THR A 101 -43.25 -14.57 -23.13
CA THR A 101 -43.99 -13.66 -22.25
C THR A 101 -44.36 -14.29 -20.91
N ASN A 102 -43.82 -15.47 -20.61
CA ASN A 102 -44.09 -16.10 -19.31
C ASN A 102 -43.20 -15.49 -18.23
N PHE A 103 -43.83 -14.82 -17.27
CA PHE A 103 -43.14 -14.12 -16.17
C PHE A 103 -42.20 -15.05 -15.36
N ALA A 104 -42.67 -16.23 -14.95
CA ALA A 104 -41.91 -17.16 -14.12
C ALA A 104 -40.67 -17.70 -14.88
N ALA A 105 -40.82 -18.03 -16.18
CA ALA A 105 -39.70 -18.46 -17.01
C ALA A 105 -38.67 -17.37 -17.19
N LEU A 106 -39.07 -16.12 -17.44
CA LEU A 106 -38.18 -14.97 -17.59
C LEU A 106 -37.44 -14.67 -16.30
N LEU A 107 -38.13 -14.65 -15.15
CA LEU A 107 -37.51 -14.37 -13.83
C LEU A 107 -36.57 -15.50 -13.43
N GLY A 108 -36.93 -16.76 -13.59
CA GLY A 108 -36.09 -17.91 -13.31
C GLY A 108 -34.82 -17.92 -14.17
N PHE A 109 -34.94 -17.51 -15.46
CA PHE A 109 -33.76 -17.39 -16.33
C PHE A 109 -32.84 -16.23 -15.93
N ALA A 110 -33.43 -15.10 -15.55
CA ALA A 110 -32.66 -13.97 -15.00
C ALA A 110 -31.87 -14.38 -13.76
N ASN A 111 -32.50 -15.08 -12.81
CA ASN A 111 -31.86 -15.59 -11.61
C ASN A 111 -30.76 -16.64 -11.92
N THR A 112 -30.95 -17.44 -12.96
CA THR A 112 -29.95 -18.38 -13.46
C THR A 112 -28.71 -17.67 -13.95
N PHE A 113 -28.87 -16.64 -14.80
CA PHE A 113 -27.74 -15.81 -15.26
C PHE A 113 -27.05 -15.08 -14.12
N SER A 114 -27.81 -14.58 -13.15
CA SER A 114 -27.24 -13.92 -11.96
C SER A 114 -26.34 -14.85 -11.17
N ASN A 115 -26.76 -16.10 -10.92
CA ASN A 115 -25.96 -17.10 -10.23
C ASN A 115 -24.71 -17.52 -11.02
N LEU A 116 -24.77 -17.47 -12.36
CA LEU A 116 -23.62 -17.69 -13.24
C LEU A 116 -22.73 -16.44 -13.38
N LYS A 117 -23.07 -15.33 -12.73
CA LYS A 117 -22.40 -14.02 -12.83
C LYS A 117 -22.41 -13.41 -14.25
N GLU A 118 -23.37 -13.81 -15.06
CA GLU A 118 -23.64 -13.25 -16.38
C GLU A 118 -24.66 -12.10 -16.25
N TYR A 119 -24.25 -11.04 -15.53
CA TYR A 119 -25.16 -9.99 -15.05
C TYR A 119 -25.83 -9.18 -16.14
N GLU A 120 -25.18 -8.97 -17.28
CA GLU A 120 -25.82 -8.28 -18.45
C GLU A 120 -27.03 -9.02 -18.93
N ASN A 121 -26.91 -10.34 -19.13
CA ASN A 121 -28.05 -11.20 -19.52
C ASN A 121 -29.09 -11.25 -18.38
N ALA A 122 -28.66 -11.32 -17.13
CA ALA A 122 -29.55 -11.31 -15.98
C ALA A 122 -30.44 -10.05 -15.96
N LEU A 123 -29.84 -8.85 -16.16
CA LEU A 123 -30.58 -7.58 -16.24
C LEU A 123 -31.53 -7.55 -17.41
N LYS A 124 -31.14 -8.06 -18.59
CA LYS A 124 -32.03 -8.16 -19.75
C LYS A 124 -33.29 -8.95 -19.42
N TYR A 125 -33.15 -10.15 -18.88
CA TYR A 125 -34.30 -11.03 -18.62
C TYR A 125 -35.15 -10.61 -17.43
N VAL A 126 -34.57 -9.99 -16.38
CA VAL A 126 -35.38 -9.44 -15.29
C VAL A 126 -36.18 -8.21 -15.75
N ASN A 127 -35.63 -7.39 -16.64
CA ASN A 127 -36.38 -6.28 -17.23
C ASN A 127 -37.51 -6.80 -18.11
N ASN A 128 -37.29 -7.83 -18.96
CA ASN A 128 -38.39 -8.47 -19.73
C ASN A 128 -39.46 -9.06 -18.80
N ALA A 129 -39.09 -9.63 -17.65
CA ALA A 129 -40.07 -10.09 -16.66
C ALA A 129 -40.88 -8.91 -16.08
N LEU A 130 -40.25 -7.77 -15.84
CA LEU A 130 -40.91 -6.54 -15.37
C LEU A 130 -41.77 -5.87 -16.43
N GLU A 131 -41.51 -6.07 -17.73
CA GLU A 131 -42.41 -5.66 -18.82
C GLU A 131 -43.70 -6.47 -18.81
N VAL A 132 -43.61 -7.78 -18.50
CA VAL A 132 -44.77 -8.66 -18.38
C VAL A 132 -45.57 -8.39 -17.11
N SER A 133 -44.90 -8.17 -15.99
CA SER A 133 -45.54 -7.88 -14.70
C SER A 133 -44.84 -6.67 -14.02
N PRO A 134 -45.30 -5.44 -14.37
CA PRO A 134 -44.69 -4.22 -13.84
C PRO A 134 -44.77 -4.13 -12.32
N LYS A 135 -43.66 -3.69 -11.71
CA LYS A 135 -43.51 -3.54 -10.25
C LYS A 135 -43.71 -4.84 -9.45
N ASN A 136 -43.60 -5.99 -10.05
CA ASN A 136 -43.65 -7.25 -9.33
C ASN A 136 -42.55 -7.30 -8.24
N PRO A 137 -42.88 -7.49 -6.95
CA PRO A 137 -41.92 -7.41 -5.86
C PRO A 137 -40.73 -8.39 -6.02
N ASN A 138 -40.99 -9.62 -6.46
CA ASN A 138 -39.94 -10.64 -6.62
C ASN A 138 -38.98 -10.27 -7.75
N ALA A 139 -39.47 -9.78 -8.88
CA ALA A 139 -38.64 -9.32 -9.98
C ALA A 139 -37.85 -8.06 -9.62
N MET A 140 -38.44 -7.12 -8.87
CA MET A 140 -37.75 -5.93 -8.35
C MET A 140 -36.63 -6.32 -7.41
N VAL A 141 -36.86 -7.22 -6.45
CA VAL A 141 -35.82 -7.73 -5.53
C VAL A 141 -34.71 -8.45 -6.31
N SER A 142 -35.05 -9.31 -7.26
CA SER A 142 -34.08 -9.96 -8.16
C SER A 142 -33.24 -8.91 -8.91
N LYS A 143 -33.85 -7.88 -9.47
CA LYS A 143 -33.17 -6.78 -10.16
C LYS A 143 -32.20 -6.05 -9.25
N LYS A 144 -32.60 -5.76 -7.99
CA LYS A 144 -31.73 -5.18 -6.97
C LYS A 144 -30.45 -6.00 -6.77
N TYR A 145 -30.59 -7.31 -6.51
CA TYR A 145 -29.43 -8.15 -6.26
C TYR A 145 -28.56 -8.41 -7.50
N ILE A 146 -29.18 -8.46 -8.68
CA ILE A 146 -28.44 -8.52 -9.95
C ILE A 146 -27.56 -7.27 -10.12
N ARG A 147 -28.09 -6.06 -9.85
CA ARG A 147 -27.32 -4.82 -9.91
C ARG A 147 -26.23 -4.76 -8.85
N LEU A 148 -26.48 -5.21 -7.61
CA LEU A 148 -25.46 -5.31 -6.57
C LEU A 148 -24.31 -6.24 -6.99
N GLY A 149 -24.65 -7.41 -7.53
CA GLY A 149 -23.65 -8.36 -8.03
C GLY A 149 -22.84 -7.80 -9.21
N TYR A 150 -23.51 -7.11 -10.14
CA TYR A 150 -22.86 -6.50 -11.30
C TYR A 150 -21.98 -5.30 -10.90
N ALA A 151 -22.44 -4.47 -9.99
CA ALA A 151 -21.63 -3.40 -9.42
C ALA A 151 -20.36 -3.95 -8.74
N ASN A 152 -20.48 -5.05 -7.97
CA ASN A 152 -19.31 -5.70 -7.38
C ASN A 152 -18.34 -6.24 -8.45
N GLN A 153 -18.82 -6.79 -9.55
CA GLN A 153 -17.97 -7.20 -10.68
C GLN A 153 -17.20 -6.00 -11.25
N PHE A 154 -17.85 -4.86 -11.47
CA PHE A 154 -17.18 -3.64 -11.94
C PHE A 154 -16.19 -3.09 -10.91
N VAL A 155 -16.47 -3.22 -9.61
CA VAL A 155 -15.50 -2.88 -8.55
C VAL A 155 -14.23 -3.74 -8.68
N GLN A 156 -14.37 -5.04 -8.92
CA GLN A 156 -13.22 -5.94 -9.15
C GLN A 156 -12.44 -5.57 -10.41
N GLU A 157 -13.13 -5.03 -11.43
CA GLU A 157 -12.53 -4.52 -12.67
C GLU A 157 -12.02 -3.06 -12.55
N GLN A 158 -12.17 -2.42 -11.38
CA GLN A 158 -11.83 -1.02 -11.10
C GLN A 158 -12.63 0.02 -11.91
N LYS A 159 -13.76 -0.37 -12.45
CA LYS A 159 -14.71 0.51 -13.15
C LYS A 159 -15.69 1.13 -12.13
N TYR A 160 -15.14 1.94 -11.22
CA TYR A 160 -15.86 2.46 -10.05
C TYR A 160 -17.05 3.33 -10.43
N ASP A 161 -16.94 4.18 -11.46
CA ASP A 161 -18.01 5.07 -11.90
C ASP A 161 -19.21 4.25 -12.44
N THR A 162 -18.93 3.20 -13.22
CA THR A 162 -19.97 2.29 -13.72
C THR A 162 -20.66 1.54 -12.58
N ALA A 163 -19.87 1.10 -11.57
CA ALA A 163 -20.43 0.46 -10.38
C ALA A 163 -21.34 1.42 -9.60
N ILE A 164 -20.93 2.69 -9.42
CA ILE A 164 -21.73 3.72 -8.76
C ILE A 164 -23.02 3.96 -9.50
N THR A 165 -22.99 4.06 -10.85
CA THR A 165 -24.20 4.24 -11.68
C THR A 165 -25.23 3.14 -11.43
N LEU A 166 -24.80 1.87 -11.40
CA LEU A 166 -25.72 0.74 -11.11
C LEU A 166 -26.30 0.81 -9.69
N LEU A 167 -25.50 1.25 -8.71
CA LEU A 167 -25.99 1.44 -7.34
C LEU A 167 -26.96 2.62 -7.25
N ASP A 168 -26.74 3.69 -8.01
CA ASP A 168 -27.67 4.82 -8.08
C ASP A 168 -28.99 4.43 -8.70
N GLU A 169 -29.00 3.61 -9.77
CA GLU A 169 -30.22 3.03 -10.30
C GLU A 169 -30.97 2.16 -9.27
N ASN A 170 -30.27 1.43 -8.40
CA ASN A 170 -30.90 0.71 -7.30
C ASN A 170 -31.57 1.66 -6.29
N LEU A 171 -30.93 2.80 -5.99
CA LEU A 171 -31.47 3.79 -5.07
C LEU A 171 -32.66 4.55 -5.65
N ILE A 172 -32.82 4.60 -6.97
CA ILE A 172 -34.04 5.10 -7.63
C ILE A 172 -35.21 4.12 -7.37
N ASP A 173 -34.97 2.81 -7.56
CA ASP A 173 -35.99 1.78 -7.38
C ASP A 173 -36.25 1.51 -5.87
N PHE A 174 -35.25 1.62 -5.02
CA PHE A 174 -35.30 1.39 -3.56
C PHE A 174 -34.65 2.55 -2.80
N PRO A 175 -35.34 3.67 -2.61
CA PRO A 175 -34.81 4.82 -1.88
C PRO A 175 -34.34 4.44 -0.48
N ASN A 176 -33.12 4.86 -0.13
CA ASN A 176 -32.48 4.60 1.17
C ASN A 176 -32.19 3.10 1.46
N ASP A 177 -32.13 2.24 0.44
CA ASP A 177 -31.74 0.84 0.66
C ASP A 177 -30.33 0.78 1.28
N LYS A 178 -30.29 0.33 2.52
CA LYS A 178 -29.07 0.31 3.36
C LYS A 178 -27.96 -0.53 2.73
N GLU A 179 -28.29 -1.67 2.12
CA GLU A 179 -27.31 -2.56 1.51
C GLU A 179 -26.66 -1.89 0.29
N THR A 180 -27.44 -1.23 -0.54
CA THR A 180 -26.95 -0.45 -1.68
C THR A 180 -26.09 0.72 -1.23
N LEU A 181 -26.50 1.47 -0.20
CA LEU A 181 -25.75 2.57 0.40
C LEU A 181 -24.40 2.10 0.96
N LEU A 182 -24.35 0.94 1.65
CA LEU A 182 -23.13 0.36 2.18
C LEU A 182 -22.16 -0.10 1.05
N ASN A 183 -22.67 -0.66 -0.04
CA ASN A 183 -21.84 -0.97 -1.20
C ASN A 183 -21.26 0.30 -1.83
N LYS A 184 -22.07 1.35 -1.96
CA LYS A 184 -21.63 2.63 -2.50
C LYS A 184 -20.57 3.30 -1.63
N VAL A 185 -20.72 3.30 -0.29
CA VAL A 185 -19.75 3.87 0.61
C VAL A 185 -18.43 3.12 0.59
N ASN A 186 -18.45 1.78 0.40
CA ASN A 186 -17.23 1.01 0.25
C ASN A 186 -16.41 1.46 -0.99
N ILE A 187 -17.07 1.77 -2.11
CA ILE A 187 -16.39 2.33 -3.28
C ILE A 187 -15.75 3.68 -2.96
N TYR A 188 -16.48 4.56 -2.26
CA TYR A 188 -15.93 5.87 -1.87
C TYR A 188 -14.76 5.76 -0.90
N LEU A 189 -14.76 4.78 0.02
CA LEU A 189 -13.61 4.50 0.87
C LEU A 189 -12.40 4.00 0.05
N MET A 190 -12.61 3.09 -0.90
CA MET A 190 -11.56 2.57 -1.78
C MET A 190 -10.96 3.67 -2.68
N THR A 191 -11.79 4.61 -3.13
CA THR A 191 -11.37 5.75 -3.98
C THR A 191 -10.99 6.99 -3.17
N LYS A 192 -10.97 6.91 -1.84
CA LYS A 192 -10.67 8.00 -0.90
C LYS A 192 -11.57 9.24 -1.05
N GLN A 193 -12.77 9.06 -1.52
CA GLN A 193 -13.78 10.12 -1.61
C GLN A 193 -14.48 10.32 -0.25
N THR A 194 -13.77 10.89 0.69
CA THR A 194 -14.16 10.96 2.11
C THR A 194 -15.43 11.78 2.36
N ASP A 195 -15.68 12.83 1.59
CA ASP A 195 -16.87 13.67 1.73
C ASP A 195 -18.13 12.90 1.29
N ASN A 196 -18.05 12.18 0.17
CA ASN A 196 -19.12 11.33 -0.32
C ASN A 196 -19.41 10.18 0.67
N ALA A 197 -18.38 9.55 1.22
CA ALA A 197 -18.52 8.51 2.23
C ALA A 197 -19.19 9.05 3.52
N THR A 198 -18.82 10.26 3.96
CA THR A 198 -19.41 10.94 5.13
C THR A 198 -20.90 11.16 4.91
N THR A 199 -21.30 11.68 3.75
CA THR A 199 -22.69 11.92 3.38
C THR A 199 -23.53 10.64 3.50
N ILE A 200 -23.05 9.53 2.94
CA ILE A 200 -23.79 8.25 2.99
C ILE A 200 -23.88 7.70 4.42
N TYR A 201 -22.80 7.73 5.20
CA TYR A 201 -22.88 7.28 6.60
C TYR A 201 -23.86 8.12 7.44
N THR A 202 -23.94 9.42 7.16
CA THR A 202 -24.93 10.30 7.80
C THR A 202 -26.36 9.92 7.40
N GLN A 203 -26.58 9.58 6.11
CA GLN A 203 -27.87 9.13 5.60
C GLN A 203 -28.30 7.79 6.21
N ILE A 204 -27.37 6.86 6.45
CA ILE A 204 -27.66 5.55 7.06
C ILE A 204 -28.06 5.69 8.54
N ALA A 205 -27.64 6.72 9.23
CA ALA A 205 -27.78 6.89 10.69
C ALA A 205 -29.21 7.21 11.16
N THR A 206 -30.19 6.40 10.78
CA THR A 206 -31.62 6.64 11.01
C THR A 206 -32.15 6.17 12.35
N ASN A 207 -31.47 5.22 13.00
CA ASN A 207 -31.84 4.66 14.31
C ASN A 207 -30.59 4.39 15.16
N LYS A 208 -30.77 3.93 16.41
CA LYS A 208 -29.64 3.72 17.34
C LYS A 208 -28.59 2.76 16.80
N LYS A 209 -29.00 1.63 16.19
CA LYS A 209 -28.12 0.62 15.63
C LYS A 209 -27.36 1.15 14.40
N ASP A 210 -28.08 1.76 13.47
CA ASP A 210 -27.49 2.33 12.26
C ASP A 210 -26.61 3.54 12.53
N SER A 211 -26.95 4.35 13.55
CA SER A 211 -26.08 5.42 14.03
C SER A 211 -24.76 4.88 14.59
N LEU A 212 -24.75 3.73 15.28
CA LEU A 212 -23.52 3.12 15.76
C LEU A 212 -22.66 2.59 14.61
N LEU A 213 -23.28 1.93 13.62
CA LEU A 213 -22.61 1.51 12.40
C LEU A 213 -21.99 2.70 11.65
N ALA A 214 -22.76 3.81 11.54
CA ALA A 214 -22.28 5.03 10.91
C ALA A 214 -21.09 5.65 11.66
N LEU A 215 -21.10 5.69 12.99
CA LEU A 215 -19.96 6.18 13.78
C LEU A 215 -18.70 5.34 13.54
N ASN A 216 -18.81 4.01 13.46
CA ASN A 216 -17.68 3.14 13.12
C ASN A 216 -17.12 3.46 11.72
N GLY A 217 -18.00 3.69 10.75
CA GLY A 217 -17.63 4.10 9.41
C GLY A 217 -17.00 5.50 9.35
N LEU A 218 -17.58 6.49 10.01
CA LEU A 218 -17.08 7.86 10.07
C LEU A 218 -15.71 7.97 10.74
N SER A 219 -15.43 7.10 11.74
CA SER A 219 -14.09 7.00 12.32
C SER A 219 -13.06 6.54 11.25
N LEU A 220 -13.41 5.54 10.42
CA LEU A 220 -12.54 5.11 9.30
C LEU A 220 -12.38 6.20 8.24
N VAL A 221 -13.47 6.87 7.87
CA VAL A 221 -13.45 8.00 6.93
C VAL A 221 -12.50 9.10 7.43
N SER A 222 -12.57 9.43 8.72
CA SER A 222 -11.69 10.43 9.34
C SER A 222 -10.21 10.01 9.26
N HIS A 223 -9.90 8.72 9.47
CA HIS A 223 -8.55 8.21 9.29
C HIS A 223 -8.07 8.30 7.84
N ILE A 224 -8.91 7.90 6.88
CA ILE A 224 -8.58 8.02 5.45
C ILE A 224 -8.36 9.48 5.03
N ALA A 225 -9.08 10.41 5.67
CA ALA A 225 -8.89 11.87 5.50
C ALA A 225 -7.69 12.42 6.31
N GLU A 226 -6.85 11.54 6.91
CA GLU A 226 -5.68 11.90 7.73
C GLU A 226 -6.02 12.73 8.99
N LYS A 227 -7.26 12.65 9.44
CA LYS A 227 -7.79 13.31 10.67
C LYS A 227 -7.86 12.32 11.84
N ASP A 228 -6.71 11.74 12.21
CA ASP A 228 -6.66 10.65 13.21
C ASP A 228 -7.21 11.06 14.60
N LYS A 229 -7.03 12.29 15.04
CA LYS A 229 -7.60 12.80 16.29
C LYS A 229 -9.13 12.73 16.26
N THR A 230 -9.73 13.19 15.16
CA THR A 230 -11.18 13.11 14.94
C THR A 230 -11.66 11.66 14.88
N ALA A 231 -10.91 10.77 14.21
CA ALA A 231 -11.21 9.34 14.17
C ALA A 231 -11.28 8.74 15.59
N LEU A 232 -10.36 9.10 16.48
CA LEU A 232 -10.35 8.65 17.87
C LEU A 232 -11.54 9.20 18.68
N GLU A 233 -11.88 10.47 18.52
CA GLU A 233 -13.03 11.09 19.19
C GLU A 233 -14.35 10.43 18.78
N ILE A 234 -14.53 10.18 17.48
CA ILE A 234 -15.72 9.50 16.95
C ILE A 234 -15.79 8.06 17.48
N SER A 235 -14.67 7.33 17.49
CA SER A 235 -14.66 5.95 17.96
C SER A 235 -14.92 5.84 19.47
N LYS A 236 -14.51 6.82 20.29
CA LYS A 236 -14.89 6.90 21.71
C LYS A 236 -16.41 7.03 21.88
N LYS A 237 -17.05 7.96 21.13
CA LYS A 237 -18.51 8.11 21.11
C LYS A 237 -19.21 6.82 20.66
N ALA A 238 -18.61 6.10 19.71
CA ALA A 238 -19.14 4.80 19.27
C ALA A 238 -19.09 3.75 20.41
N VAL A 239 -17.99 3.69 21.17
CA VAL A 239 -17.88 2.78 22.33
C VAL A 239 -18.95 3.07 23.37
N GLU A 240 -19.17 4.34 23.76
CA GLU A 240 -20.22 4.74 24.68
C GLU A 240 -21.60 4.32 24.17
N LYS A 241 -21.88 4.55 22.88
CA LYS A 241 -23.14 4.18 22.27
C LYS A 241 -23.35 2.67 22.19
N SER A 242 -22.28 1.88 22.02
CA SER A 242 -22.33 0.42 21.93
C SER A 242 -22.86 -0.23 23.23
N LEU A 243 -22.72 0.44 24.37
CA LEU A 243 -23.25 -0.03 25.66
C LEU A 243 -24.78 -0.03 25.70
N ILE A 244 -25.43 0.79 24.87
CA ILE A 244 -26.90 0.95 24.82
C ILE A 244 -27.50 0.09 23.69
N VAL A 245 -26.69 -0.17 22.63
CA VAL A 245 -27.10 -0.98 21.48
C VAL A 245 -26.75 -2.43 21.75
N ASN A 246 -27.70 -3.22 22.18
CA ASN A 246 -27.50 -4.64 22.54
C ASN A 246 -27.32 -5.49 21.26
N ASP A 247 -26.17 -5.32 20.56
CA ASP A 247 -25.77 -6.05 19.37
C ASP A 247 -24.30 -6.47 19.52
N SER A 248 -24.06 -7.77 19.71
CA SER A 248 -22.74 -8.31 20.00
C SER A 248 -21.75 -8.13 18.83
N LEU A 249 -22.20 -8.31 17.57
CA LEU A 249 -21.37 -8.17 16.39
C LEU A 249 -20.92 -6.71 16.19
N LEU A 250 -21.88 -5.79 16.30
CA LEU A 250 -21.59 -4.37 16.16
C LEU A 250 -20.73 -3.84 17.31
N THR A 251 -20.87 -4.40 18.51
CA THR A 251 -19.98 -4.10 19.65
C THR A 251 -18.54 -4.53 19.36
N ILE A 252 -18.33 -5.73 18.81
CA ILE A 252 -17.01 -6.21 18.40
C ILE A 252 -16.40 -5.26 17.38
N GLN A 253 -17.14 -4.90 16.32
CA GLN A 253 -16.68 -3.97 15.28
C GLN A 253 -16.33 -2.58 15.87
N THR A 254 -17.06 -2.14 16.86
CA THR A 254 -16.80 -0.87 17.56
C THR A 254 -15.50 -0.93 18.37
N LEU A 255 -15.29 -2.02 19.12
CA LEU A 255 -14.06 -2.22 19.89
C LEU A 255 -12.83 -2.36 18.99
N GLU A 256 -12.98 -3.03 17.87
CA GLU A 256 -11.95 -3.13 16.83
C GLU A 256 -11.59 -1.73 16.31
N ARG A 257 -12.58 -0.94 15.87
CA ARG A 257 -12.40 0.41 15.36
C ARG A 257 -11.76 1.36 16.38
N TYR A 258 -12.19 1.30 17.61
CA TYR A 258 -11.61 2.10 18.70
C TYR A 258 -10.13 1.73 18.92
N THR A 259 -9.80 0.45 18.92
CA THR A 259 -8.42 -0.01 19.09
C THR A 259 -7.54 0.42 17.90
N GLN A 260 -8.06 0.33 16.68
CA GLN A 260 -7.39 0.87 15.49
C GLN A 260 -7.15 2.38 15.62
N ALA A 261 -8.15 3.14 16.07
CA ALA A 261 -8.02 4.59 16.27
C ALA A 261 -6.97 4.96 17.33
N LEU A 262 -6.79 4.16 18.38
CA LEU A 262 -5.69 4.32 19.34
C LEU A 262 -4.33 4.10 18.66
N ILE A 263 -4.21 3.09 17.81
CA ILE A 263 -2.97 2.79 17.07
C ILE A 263 -2.63 3.93 16.10
N TRP A 264 -3.59 4.41 15.33
CA TRP A 264 -3.40 5.52 14.39
C TRP A 264 -2.94 6.81 15.08
N ASN A 265 -3.43 7.05 16.30
CA ASN A 265 -3.02 8.17 17.14
C ASN A 265 -1.72 7.93 17.93
N LYS A 266 -0.99 6.83 17.65
CA LYS A 266 0.25 6.44 18.34
C LYS A 266 0.11 6.27 19.86
N LYS A 267 -1.13 6.06 20.35
CA LYS A 267 -1.43 5.74 21.75
C LYS A 267 -1.15 4.27 22.03
N PHE A 268 0.08 3.85 21.78
CA PHE A 268 0.47 2.44 21.74
C PHE A 268 0.29 1.70 23.05
N LYS A 269 0.54 2.37 24.20
CA LYS A 269 0.30 1.77 25.53
C LYS A 269 -1.18 1.49 25.77
N GLU A 270 -2.05 2.45 25.43
CA GLU A 270 -3.50 2.30 25.57
C GLU A 270 -4.02 1.19 24.63
N ALA A 271 -3.53 1.16 23.39
CA ALA A 271 -3.89 0.12 22.42
C ALA A 271 -3.45 -1.27 22.89
N GLU A 272 -2.23 -1.43 23.43
CA GLU A 272 -1.73 -2.69 23.95
C GLU A 272 -2.55 -3.20 25.13
N LEU A 273 -2.89 -2.32 26.09
CA LEU A 273 -3.77 -2.68 27.20
C LEU A 273 -5.15 -3.13 26.71
N LYS A 274 -5.72 -2.39 25.74
CA LYS A 274 -7.01 -2.74 25.17
C LYS A 274 -6.98 -4.09 24.46
N ILE A 275 -5.93 -4.38 23.69
CA ILE A 275 -5.74 -5.69 23.03
C ILE A 275 -5.62 -6.81 24.07
N LYS A 276 -4.88 -6.61 25.17
CA LYS A 276 -4.80 -7.57 26.28
C LYS A 276 -6.15 -7.87 26.90
N ASP A 277 -6.97 -6.83 27.13
CA ASP A 277 -8.34 -6.99 27.66
C ASP A 277 -9.24 -7.74 26.68
N LEU A 278 -9.11 -7.46 25.36
CA LEU A 278 -9.86 -8.17 24.33
C LEU A 278 -9.46 -9.66 24.26
N ILE A 279 -8.17 -9.98 24.33
CA ILE A 279 -7.69 -11.37 24.38
C ILE A 279 -8.23 -12.08 25.62
N LYS A 280 -8.23 -11.44 26.79
CA LYS A 280 -8.77 -12.01 28.01
C LYS A 280 -10.27 -12.31 27.90
N LYS A 281 -11.02 -11.47 27.18
CA LYS A 281 -12.49 -11.61 27.06
C LYS A 281 -12.91 -12.58 25.95
N TYR A 282 -12.23 -12.54 24.80
CA TYR A 282 -12.66 -13.23 23.57
C TYR A 282 -11.67 -14.31 23.11
N GLY A 283 -10.49 -14.42 23.73
CA GLY A 283 -9.40 -15.28 23.25
C GLY A 283 -8.58 -14.63 22.12
N GLU A 284 -7.67 -15.42 21.55
CA GLU A 284 -6.86 -15.00 20.39
C GLU A 284 -7.65 -15.14 19.07
N GLU A 285 -8.77 -14.42 18.93
CA GLU A 285 -9.54 -14.38 17.69
C GLU A 285 -8.77 -13.67 16.56
N ASN A 286 -9.04 -14.01 15.29
CA ASN A 286 -8.31 -13.48 14.14
C ASN A 286 -8.32 -11.96 14.08
N TRP A 287 -9.44 -11.31 14.37
CA TRP A 287 -9.55 -9.85 14.38
C TRP A 287 -8.69 -9.20 15.48
N ILE A 288 -8.52 -9.85 16.65
CA ILE A 288 -7.67 -9.35 17.74
C ILE A 288 -6.19 -9.54 17.40
N LEU A 289 -5.84 -10.69 16.81
CA LEU A 289 -4.49 -10.93 16.29
C LEU A 289 -4.12 -9.93 15.21
N SER A 290 -5.06 -9.56 14.32
CA SER A 290 -4.87 -8.53 13.30
C SER A 290 -4.61 -7.13 13.92
N LEU A 291 -5.31 -6.78 15.00
CA LEU A 291 -5.04 -5.55 15.76
C LEU A 291 -3.65 -5.56 16.39
N ARG A 292 -3.23 -6.68 17.01
CA ARG A 292 -1.89 -6.82 17.62
C ARG A 292 -0.80 -6.74 16.55
N ALA A 293 -1.00 -7.40 15.42
CA ALA A 293 -0.11 -7.33 14.27
C ALA A 293 -0.01 -5.89 13.72
N THR A 294 -1.13 -5.19 13.61
CA THR A 294 -1.14 -3.77 13.19
C THR A 294 -0.36 -2.90 14.17
N LEU A 295 -0.56 -3.08 15.48
CA LEU A 295 0.22 -2.38 16.51
C LEU A 295 1.72 -2.66 16.36
N GLY A 296 2.09 -3.92 16.12
CA GLY A 296 3.47 -4.34 15.89
C GLY A 296 4.07 -3.68 14.64
N MET A 297 3.32 -3.56 13.53
CA MET A 297 3.78 -2.82 12.35
C MET A 297 4.10 -1.36 12.65
N TYR A 298 3.22 -0.66 13.38
CA TYR A 298 3.44 0.74 13.77
C TYR A 298 4.61 0.93 14.74
N ARG A 299 4.93 -0.08 15.57
CA ARG A 299 6.04 -0.08 16.52
C ARG A 299 7.34 -0.66 15.95
N SER A 300 7.34 -1.13 14.70
CA SER A 300 8.44 -1.87 14.07
C SER A 300 8.80 -3.20 14.77
N ASP A 301 7.82 -3.84 15.40
CA ASP A 301 7.94 -5.15 16.04
C ASP A 301 7.62 -6.28 15.02
N PHE A 302 8.34 -6.28 13.89
CA PHE A 302 7.99 -7.10 12.71
C PHE A 302 8.00 -8.60 12.96
N LYS A 303 8.87 -9.12 13.84
CA LYS A 303 8.92 -10.55 14.16
C LYS A 303 7.65 -11.02 14.86
N GLU A 304 7.17 -10.27 15.86
CA GLU A 304 5.92 -10.57 16.57
C GLU A 304 4.72 -10.43 15.63
N THR A 305 4.73 -9.39 14.80
CA THR A 305 3.73 -9.17 13.75
C THR A 305 3.62 -10.38 12.80
N ILE A 306 4.74 -10.89 12.32
CA ILE A 306 4.78 -12.08 11.46
C ILE A 306 4.16 -13.27 12.18
N THR A 307 4.52 -13.51 13.45
CA THR A 307 3.96 -14.60 14.25
C THR A 307 2.44 -14.52 14.38
N ASP A 308 1.89 -13.31 14.57
CA ASP A 308 0.45 -13.12 14.67
C ASP A 308 -0.27 -13.39 13.35
N TYR A 309 0.26 -12.93 12.23
CA TYR A 309 -0.30 -13.24 10.92
C TYR A 309 -0.18 -14.74 10.57
N GLU A 310 0.90 -15.41 10.96
CA GLU A 310 1.05 -16.86 10.81
C GLU A 310 0.00 -17.63 11.63
N LYS A 311 -0.34 -17.17 12.85
CA LYS A 311 -1.45 -17.73 13.64
C LYS A 311 -2.80 -17.55 12.94
N ILE A 312 -3.06 -16.37 12.35
CA ILE A 312 -4.28 -16.11 11.56
C ILE A 312 -4.35 -17.07 10.38
N LEU A 313 -3.27 -17.19 9.59
CA LEU A 313 -3.23 -18.05 8.41
C LEU A 313 -3.35 -19.55 8.75
N LYS A 314 -2.92 -19.97 9.94
CA LYS A 314 -3.12 -21.34 10.42
C LYS A 314 -4.59 -21.65 10.70
N LYS A 315 -5.36 -20.66 11.16
CA LYS A 315 -6.81 -20.81 11.41
C LYS A 315 -7.63 -20.59 10.13
N ASP A 316 -7.24 -19.63 9.30
CA ASP A 316 -7.90 -19.25 8.06
C ASP A 316 -6.85 -18.93 6.98
N SER A 317 -6.51 -19.92 6.17
CA SER A 317 -5.53 -19.78 5.08
C SER A 317 -5.98 -18.82 3.97
N LEU A 318 -7.28 -18.52 3.89
CA LEU A 318 -7.87 -17.59 2.93
C LEU A 318 -8.04 -16.17 3.51
N SER A 319 -7.58 -15.90 4.73
CA SER A 319 -7.62 -14.55 5.32
C SER A 319 -6.83 -13.57 4.46
N PHE A 320 -7.49 -12.52 3.99
CA PHE A 320 -6.83 -11.45 3.24
C PHE A 320 -5.80 -10.70 4.09
N ASP A 321 -6.20 -10.31 5.31
CA ASP A 321 -5.30 -9.64 6.28
C ASP A 321 -4.10 -10.51 6.63
N GLY A 322 -4.31 -11.82 6.82
CA GLY A 322 -3.24 -12.77 7.06
C GLY A 322 -2.24 -12.83 5.91
N ASN A 323 -2.72 -12.96 4.67
CA ASN A 323 -1.87 -13.09 3.48
C ASN A 323 -1.14 -11.80 3.13
N LEU A 324 -1.83 -10.67 2.99
CA LEU A 324 -1.20 -9.41 2.61
C LEU A 324 -0.45 -8.78 3.80
N GLY A 325 -0.99 -8.89 5.01
CA GLY A 325 -0.37 -8.37 6.23
C GLY A 325 0.97 -9.03 6.54
N SER A 326 1.05 -10.39 6.52
CA SER A 326 2.32 -11.10 6.68
C SER A 326 3.33 -10.72 5.60
N THR A 327 2.87 -10.56 4.36
CA THR A 327 3.71 -10.15 3.24
C THR A 327 4.33 -8.76 3.45
N ASN A 328 3.55 -7.79 3.94
CA ASN A 328 4.05 -6.47 4.33
C ASN A 328 5.05 -6.55 5.49
N ALA A 329 4.79 -7.41 6.47
CA ALA A 329 5.69 -7.62 7.62
C ALA A 329 7.02 -8.26 7.19
N TYR A 330 7.01 -9.26 6.29
CA TYR A 330 8.24 -9.82 5.70
C TYR A 330 9.05 -8.76 4.95
N PHE A 331 8.39 -7.89 4.17
CA PHE A 331 9.07 -6.80 3.48
C PHE A 331 9.73 -5.83 4.45
N ALA A 332 9.01 -5.40 5.49
CA ALA A 332 9.52 -4.50 6.51
C ALA A 332 10.68 -5.11 7.33
N ASN A 333 10.66 -6.45 7.53
CA ASN A 333 11.75 -7.18 8.18
C ASN A 333 12.92 -7.51 7.24
N GLY A 334 12.87 -7.11 5.95
CA GLY A 334 13.92 -7.35 4.96
C GLY A 334 13.93 -8.77 4.36
N GLU A 335 12.91 -9.59 4.60
CA GLU A 335 12.79 -10.98 4.12
C GLU A 335 12.18 -11.03 2.71
N ILE A 336 12.90 -10.50 1.72
CA ILE A 336 12.37 -10.22 0.37
C ILE A 336 11.88 -11.47 -0.37
N LYS A 337 12.55 -12.61 -0.20
CA LYS A 337 12.11 -13.86 -0.81
C LYS A 337 10.73 -14.27 -0.30
N LYS A 338 10.51 -14.20 1.01
CA LYS A 338 9.18 -14.46 1.61
C LYS A 338 8.15 -13.42 1.18
N THR A 339 8.58 -12.17 1.00
CA THR A 339 7.72 -11.11 0.46
C THR A 339 7.17 -11.47 -0.93
N TYR A 340 8.03 -11.87 -1.86
CA TYR A 340 7.57 -12.28 -3.20
C TYR A 340 6.63 -13.50 -3.13
N ASN A 341 6.98 -14.52 -2.37
CA ASN A 341 6.13 -15.69 -2.20
C ASN A 341 4.76 -15.32 -1.63
N GLY A 342 4.72 -14.47 -0.61
CA GLY A 342 3.48 -14.01 0.02
C GLY A 342 2.60 -13.20 -0.92
N VAL A 343 3.17 -12.27 -1.71
CA VAL A 343 2.37 -11.47 -2.65
C VAL A 343 1.83 -12.32 -3.80
N PHE A 344 2.60 -13.30 -4.31
CA PHE A 344 2.10 -14.21 -5.35
C PHE A 344 1.01 -15.12 -4.81
N ASN A 345 1.16 -15.64 -3.58
CA ASN A 345 0.11 -16.41 -2.93
C ASN A 345 -1.17 -15.57 -2.75
N THR A 346 -1.03 -14.33 -2.28
CA THR A 346 -2.17 -13.40 -2.16
C THR A 346 -2.87 -13.18 -3.50
N LEU A 347 -2.13 -12.96 -4.59
CA LEU A 347 -2.70 -12.77 -5.93
C LEU A 347 -3.26 -14.05 -6.57
N THR A 348 -2.84 -15.21 -6.11
CA THR A 348 -3.42 -16.51 -6.53
C THR A 348 -4.80 -16.69 -5.90
N ILE A 349 -4.94 -16.38 -4.61
CA ILE A 349 -6.20 -16.47 -3.86
C ILE A 349 -7.14 -15.33 -4.27
N PHE A 350 -6.65 -14.10 -4.30
CA PHE A 350 -7.39 -12.87 -4.58
C PHE A 350 -6.92 -12.28 -5.91
N LYS A 351 -7.44 -12.81 -7.01
CA LYS A 351 -7.06 -12.39 -8.37
C LYS A 351 -7.31 -10.89 -8.56
N ASN A 352 -6.31 -10.18 -9.12
CA ASN A 352 -6.35 -8.74 -9.42
C ASN A 352 -6.60 -7.81 -8.22
N GLN A 353 -6.37 -8.28 -7.00
CA GLN A 353 -6.54 -7.46 -5.81
C GLN A 353 -5.52 -6.31 -5.82
N GLN A 354 -6.02 -5.06 -5.76
CA GLN A 354 -5.25 -3.85 -6.07
C GLN A 354 -4.14 -3.54 -5.08
N ASP A 355 -4.38 -3.76 -3.78
CA ASP A 355 -3.34 -3.51 -2.78
C ASP A 355 -2.16 -4.47 -2.96
N ALA A 356 -2.43 -5.74 -3.27
CA ALA A 356 -1.39 -6.73 -3.56
C ALA A 356 -0.66 -6.42 -4.88
N VAL A 357 -1.38 -5.97 -5.94
CA VAL A 357 -0.77 -5.53 -7.21
C VAL A 357 0.11 -4.31 -7.00
N SER A 358 -0.38 -3.30 -6.29
CA SER A 358 0.36 -2.07 -5.98
C SER A 358 1.58 -2.35 -5.11
N PHE A 359 1.44 -3.25 -4.15
CA PHE A 359 2.55 -3.70 -3.31
C PHE A 359 3.61 -4.45 -4.13
N LEU A 360 3.21 -5.34 -5.06
CA LEU A 360 4.13 -6.01 -5.97
C LEU A 360 4.90 -5.02 -6.86
N LYS A 361 4.22 -3.99 -7.38
CA LYS A 361 4.88 -2.91 -8.13
C LYS A 361 5.93 -2.19 -7.28
N LYS A 362 5.60 -1.86 -6.03
CA LYS A 362 6.53 -1.24 -5.07
C LYS A 362 7.75 -2.11 -4.81
N VAL A 363 7.57 -3.40 -4.57
CA VAL A 363 8.69 -4.34 -4.36
C VAL A 363 9.54 -4.46 -5.62
N ASN A 364 8.91 -4.61 -6.80
CA ASN A 364 9.62 -4.71 -8.08
C ASN A 364 10.49 -3.48 -8.36
N LYS A 365 10.01 -2.27 -8.06
CA LYS A 365 10.75 -1.01 -8.29
C LYS A 365 12.13 -1.00 -7.63
N ASN A 366 12.30 -1.69 -6.49
CA ASN A 366 13.59 -1.80 -5.80
C ASN A 366 14.59 -2.72 -6.52
N TYR A 367 14.12 -3.53 -7.48
CA TYR A 367 14.90 -4.55 -8.18
C TYR A 367 14.84 -4.41 -9.70
N THR A 368 14.30 -3.33 -10.23
CA THR A 368 14.38 -3.00 -11.66
C THR A 368 15.72 -2.37 -11.98
N PRO A 369 16.37 -2.74 -13.10
CA PRO A 369 17.57 -2.06 -13.58
C PRO A 369 17.20 -0.64 -14.03
N PHE A 370 18.09 0.30 -13.77
CA PHE A 370 17.90 1.70 -14.16
C PHE A 370 19.19 2.35 -14.62
N ILE A 371 19.04 3.42 -15.39
CA ILE A 371 20.08 4.38 -15.72
C ILE A 371 19.70 5.73 -15.11
N GLU A 372 20.70 6.43 -14.56
CA GLU A 372 20.55 7.75 -13.97
C GLU A 372 21.66 8.65 -14.51
N GLU A 373 21.28 9.85 -14.92
CA GLU A 373 22.18 10.93 -15.29
C GLU A 373 21.98 12.10 -14.34
N LYS A 374 23.08 12.58 -13.76
CA LYS A 374 23.10 13.76 -12.91
C LYS A 374 24.04 14.79 -13.53
N LEU A 375 23.50 15.95 -13.90
CA LEU A 375 24.26 17.12 -14.33
C LEU A 375 24.28 18.14 -13.21
N SER A 376 25.42 18.79 -12.98
CA SER A 376 25.47 19.90 -12.01
C SER A 376 26.44 20.99 -12.44
N TYR A 377 26.11 22.19 -12.01
CA TYR A 377 26.96 23.39 -12.06
C TYR A 377 27.17 23.87 -10.64
N THR A 378 28.42 24.14 -10.28
CA THR A 378 28.77 24.64 -8.94
C THR A 378 29.61 25.90 -9.06
N PHE A 379 29.45 26.81 -8.09
CA PHE A 379 30.30 27.98 -7.93
C PHE A 379 30.40 28.38 -6.47
N ASP A 380 31.52 29.02 -6.11
CA ASP A 380 31.77 29.48 -4.76
C ASP A 380 32.34 30.93 -4.74
N ASN A 381 32.51 31.51 -3.53
CA ASN A 381 33.08 32.87 -3.38
C ASN A 381 34.63 32.87 -3.42
N GLY A 382 35.26 31.75 -3.72
CA GLY A 382 36.68 31.67 -4.08
C GLY A 382 36.90 31.68 -5.58
N ASP A 383 35.88 32.15 -6.36
CA ASP A 383 35.87 32.25 -7.81
C ASP A 383 36.07 30.92 -8.54
N ASN A 384 35.75 29.80 -7.86
CA ASN A 384 35.77 28.47 -8.45
C ASN A 384 34.42 28.14 -9.07
N ILE A 385 34.44 27.66 -10.30
CA ILE A 385 33.28 27.11 -11.00
C ILE A 385 33.54 25.65 -11.41
N ALA A 386 32.51 24.82 -11.44
CA ALA A 386 32.66 23.51 -12.02
C ALA A 386 31.39 22.98 -12.68
N TYR A 387 31.60 22.20 -13.74
CA TYR A 387 30.57 21.43 -14.44
C TYR A 387 30.81 19.94 -14.19
N SER A 388 29.77 19.21 -13.84
CA SER A 388 29.89 17.76 -13.67
C SER A 388 28.74 17.00 -14.29
N SER A 389 29.06 15.78 -14.75
CA SER A 389 28.14 14.78 -15.25
C SER A 389 28.45 13.46 -14.57
N ASN A 390 27.40 12.77 -14.11
CA ASN A 390 27.53 11.44 -13.51
C ASN A 390 26.47 10.53 -14.14
N THR A 391 26.92 9.64 -15.02
CA THR A 391 26.10 8.59 -15.62
C THR A 391 26.26 7.31 -14.82
N LYS A 392 25.17 6.80 -14.25
CA LYS A 392 25.16 5.58 -13.46
C LYS A 392 24.17 4.57 -14.02
N ILE A 393 24.60 3.33 -14.19
CA ILE A 393 23.73 2.22 -14.55
C ILE A 393 23.74 1.19 -13.41
N THR A 394 22.55 0.71 -13.03
CA THR A 394 22.39 -0.25 -11.93
C THR A 394 21.64 -1.48 -12.40
N PHE A 395 22.20 -2.66 -12.15
CA PHE A 395 21.60 -3.96 -12.42
C PHE A 395 21.47 -4.78 -11.13
N PRO A 396 20.26 -4.95 -10.60
CA PRO A 396 19.99 -6.00 -9.61
C PRO A 396 20.12 -7.38 -10.28
N ILE A 397 21.10 -8.16 -9.86
CA ILE A 397 21.41 -9.50 -10.40
C ILE A 397 20.45 -10.54 -9.82
N ASN A 398 20.15 -10.41 -8.53
CA ASN A 398 19.18 -11.22 -7.78
C ASN A 398 18.65 -10.41 -6.56
N LEU A 399 17.99 -11.07 -5.61
CA LEU A 399 17.43 -10.43 -4.43
C LEU A 399 18.50 -9.91 -3.45
N ASP A 400 19.73 -10.44 -3.53
CA ASP A 400 20.79 -10.15 -2.58
C ASP A 400 21.93 -9.34 -3.18
N LEU A 401 22.12 -9.38 -4.52
CA LEU A 401 23.23 -8.74 -5.21
C LEU A 401 22.74 -7.69 -6.22
N LYS A 402 23.24 -6.46 -6.08
CA LYS A 402 23.17 -5.40 -7.09
C LYS A 402 24.56 -4.99 -7.51
N ILE A 403 24.73 -4.75 -8.81
CA ILE A 403 25.96 -4.25 -9.41
C ILE A 403 25.63 -2.92 -10.09
N SER A 404 26.47 -1.91 -9.88
CA SER A 404 26.38 -0.65 -10.62
C SER A 404 27.72 -0.30 -11.24
N ALA A 405 27.67 0.40 -12.37
CA ALA A 405 28.83 1.05 -12.96
C ALA A 405 28.49 2.53 -13.12
N SER A 406 29.44 3.40 -12.84
CA SER A 406 29.29 4.84 -13.06
C SER A 406 30.54 5.43 -13.72
N TYR A 407 30.27 6.44 -14.54
CA TYR A 407 31.26 7.35 -15.08
C TYR A 407 30.94 8.75 -14.62
N GLU A 408 31.93 9.39 -13.97
CA GLU A 408 31.82 10.75 -13.43
C GLU A 408 32.85 11.63 -14.12
N TYR A 409 32.38 12.66 -14.78
CA TYR A 409 33.18 13.73 -15.37
C TYR A 409 33.02 15.00 -14.54
N ARG A 410 34.15 15.67 -14.20
CA ARG A 410 34.13 16.99 -13.58
C ARG A 410 35.22 17.85 -14.19
N LYS A 411 34.82 19.01 -14.69
CA LYS A 411 35.73 20.10 -15.06
C LYS A 411 35.57 21.22 -14.05
N THR A 412 36.67 21.65 -13.45
CA THR A 412 36.71 22.78 -12.51
C THR A 412 37.69 23.83 -13.00
N GLU A 413 37.37 25.10 -12.75
CA GLU A 413 38.13 26.24 -13.17
C GLU A 413 38.02 27.36 -12.11
N ASN A 414 39.14 28.07 -11.87
CA ASN A 414 39.12 29.31 -11.10
C ASN A 414 39.11 30.49 -12.07
N THR A 415 38.12 31.38 -11.95
CA THR A 415 37.91 32.46 -12.93
C THR A 415 38.91 33.61 -12.85
N ILE A 416 39.69 33.70 -11.77
CA ILE A 416 40.72 34.71 -11.56
C ILE A 416 42.11 34.18 -11.94
N SER A 417 42.52 33.04 -11.34
CA SER A 417 43.84 32.45 -11.63
C SER A 417 43.90 31.73 -12.97
N THR A 418 42.75 31.45 -13.60
CA THR A 418 42.59 30.65 -14.81
C THR A 418 43.07 29.18 -14.68
N ASN A 419 43.40 28.77 -13.46
CA ASN A 419 43.74 27.39 -13.16
C ASN A 419 42.53 26.49 -13.44
N ASN A 420 42.74 25.41 -14.17
CA ASN A 420 41.69 24.46 -14.50
C ASN A 420 42.13 23.01 -14.27
N ALA A 421 41.19 22.15 -14.09
CA ALA A 421 41.41 20.73 -13.95
C ALA A 421 40.19 19.91 -14.44
N ILE A 422 40.47 18.72 -14.91
CA ILE A 422 39.46 17.75 -15.32
C ILE A 422 39.70 16.46 -14.54
N SER A 423 38.65 15.88 -13.99
CA SER A 423 38.70 14.52 -13.40
C SER A 423 37.66 13.60 -14.05
N ASN A 424 38.10 12.40 -14.37
CA ASN A 424 37.30 11.34 -14.95
C ASN A 424 37.37 10.13 -14.02
N ASN A 425 36.23 9.72 -13.45
CA ASN A 425 36.16 8.60 -12.52
C ASN A 425 35.36 7.45 -13.14
N PHE A 426 35.95 6.26 -13.19
CA PHE A 426 35.25 5.02 -13.50
C PHE A 426 35.09 4.22 -12.23
N ILE A 427 33.86 3.88 -11.85
CA ILE A 427 33.55 3.26 -10.55
C ILE A 427 32.64 2.06 -10.80
N LEU A 428 33.01 0.91 -10.20
CA LEU A 428 32.16 -0.27 -10.05
C LEU A 428 31.69 -0.37 -8.61
N GLU A 429 30.41 -0.60 -8.44
CA GLU A 429 29.79 -0.75 -7.13
C GLU A 429 29.17 -2.14 -6.98
N PHE A 430 29.36 -2.76 -5.82
CA PHE A 430 28.73 -4.03 -5.43
C PHE A 430 27.99 -3.82 -4.13
N GLN A 431 26.71 -4.14 -4.11
CA GLN A 431 25.87 -4.13 -2.94
C GLN A 431 25.38 -5.55 -2.69
N TYR A 432 25.80 -6.15 -1.58
CA TYR A 432 25.48 -7.54 -1.25
C TYR A 432 24.81 -7.63 0.12
N LYS A 433 23.63 -8.26 0.14
CA LYS A 433 22.85 -8.51 1.34
C LYS A 433 23.34 -9.76 2.05
N LEU A 434 24.09 -9.59 3.13
CA LEU A 434 24.60 -10.69 3.97
C LEU A 434 23.50 -11.30 4.84
N HIS A 435 22.59 -10.45 5.34
CA HIS A 435 21.48 -10.82 6.22
C HIS A 435 20.33 -9.82 6.01
N PRO A 436 19.06 -10.12 6.31
CA PRO A 436 17.97 -9.15 6.19
C PRO A 436 18.24 -7.77 6.81
N LYS A 437 19.11 -7.70 7.83
CA LYS A 437 19.52 -6.49 8.55
C LYS A 437 20.97 -6.06 8.34
N ILE A 438 21.72 -6.73 7.47
CA ILE A 438 23.13 -6.44 7.22
C ILE A 438 23.37 -6.42 5.71
N MET A 439 23.88 -5.29 5.23
CA MET A 439 24.26 -5.09 3.83
C MET A 439 25.70 -4.67 3.74
N PHE A 440 26.47 -5.35 2.92
CA PHE A 440 27.83 -4.96 2.56
C PHE A 440 27.79 -4.18 1.25
N ASN A 441 28.45 -3.02 1.25
CA ASN A 441 28.57 -2.17 0.09
C ASN A 441 30.04 -1.92 -0.18
N THR A 442 30.45 -2.04 -1.44
CA THR A 442 31.80 -1.67 -1.85
C THR A 442 31.77 -0.98 -3.21
N LYS A 443 32.65 0.02 -3.36
CA LYS A 443 32.93 0.69 -4.60
C LYS A 443 34.43 0.62 -4.84
N THR A 444 34.81 0.36 -6.05
CA THR A 444 36.22 0.43 -6.49
C THR A 444 36.26 1.13 -7.84
N GLY A 445 37.26 1.95 -8.04
CA GLY A 445 37.36 2.72 -9.27
C GLY A 445 38.71 3.37 -9.43
N ILE A 446 38.87 4.02 -10.58
CA ILE A 446 40.06 4.79 -10.92
C ILE A 446 39.59 6.20 -11.27
N SER A 447 40.24 7.19 -10.68
CA SER A 447 40.15 8.58 -11.08
C SER A 447 41.37 8.95 -11.89
N HIS A 448 41.14 9.45 -13.09
CA HIS A 448 42.17 10.07 -13.91
C HIS A 448 41.95 11.58 -13.86
N ALA A 449 42.95 12.32 -13.36
CA ALA A 449 42.89 13.75 -13.16
C ALA A 449 43.99 14.43 -13.99
N ASN A 450 43.58 15.44 -14.74
CA ASN A 450 44.46 16.32 -15.50
C ASN A 450 44.24 17.76 -14.99
N SER A 451 45.28 18.33 -14.44
CA SER A 451 45.28 19.72 -13.91
C SER A 451 46.16 20.62 -14.76
N PHE A 452 46.27 21.87 -14.41
CA PHE A 452 47.11 22.84 -15.12
C PHE A 452 48.64 22.53 -15.05
N SER A 453 49.09 21.71 -14.12
CA SER A 453 50.50 21.33 -13.99
C SER A 453 50.76 19.83 -13.94
N LYS A 454 49.74 18.97 -13.76
CA LYS A 454 49.90 17.55 -13.51
C LYS A 454 48.87 16.69 -14.25
N ASP A 455 49.28 15.46 -14.55
CA ASP A 455 48.43 14.40 -15.05
C ASP A 455 48.72 13.12 -14.25
N TYR A 456 47.68 12.56 -13.61
CA TYR A 456 47.84 11.43 -12.72
C TYR A 456 46.59 10.58 -12.62
N SER A 457 46.74 9.37 -12.08
CA SER A 457 45.63 8.48 -11.79
C SER A 457 45.72 8.01 -10.34
N GLN A 458 44.57 7.91 -9.68
CA GLN A 458 44.47 7.42 -8.31
C GLN A 458 43.34 6.41 -8.13
N LEU A 459 43.56 5.46 -7.22
CA LEU A 459 42.58 4.47 -6.84
C LEU A 459 41.50 5.10 -5.95
N LEU A 460 40.24 4.84 -6.28
CA LEU A 460 39.07 5.14 -5.46
C LEU A 460 38.58 3.84 -4.81
N VAL A 461 38.32 3.85 -3.52
CA VAL A 461 37.80 2.70 -2.79
C VAL A 461 36.81 3.19 -1.73
N GLU A 462 35.67 2.54 -1.64
CA GLU A 462 34.74 2.68 -0.52
C GLU A 462 34.24 1.29 -0.14
N ALA A 463 34.27 0.96 1.14
CA ALA A 463 33.71 -0.30 1.66
C ALA A 463 33.06 -0.05 3.02
N PHE A 464 31.80 -0.43 3.16
CA PHE A 464 31.08 -0.25 4.42
C PHE A 464 30.01 -1.31 4.65
N LEU A 465 29.70 -1.50 5.93
CA LEU A 465 28.56 -2.28 6.38
C LEU A 465 27.42 -1.33 6.78
N LYS A 466 26.24 -1.59 6.25
CA LYS A 466 24.99 -1.00 6.71
C LYS A 466 24.25 -2.03 7.56
N ILE A 467 23.98 -1.69 8.82
CA ILE A 467 23.47 -2.62 9.83
C ILE A 467 22.24 -1.99 10.49
N GLN A 468 21.22 -2.80 10.77
CA GLN A 468 20.11 -2.45 11.65
C GLN A 468 20.27 -3.20 12.98
N PRO A 469 21.03 -2.65 13.95
CA PRO A 469 21.37 -3.37 15.19
C PRO A 469 20.13 -3.65 16.05
N LEU A 470 19.26 -2.66 16.15
CA LEU A 470 17.96 -2.75 16.82
C LEU A 470 16.88 -2.14 15.95
N LYS A 471 15.61 -2.22 16.40
CA LYS A 471 14.50 -1.57 15.71
C LYS A 471 14.68 -0.05 15.70
N LEU A 472 14.30 0.59 14.59
CA LEU A 472 14.40 2.04 14.40
C LEU A 472 15.84 2.59 14.48
N GLN A 473 16.85 1.76 14.27
CA GLN A 473 18.25 2.15 14.24
C GLN A 473 18.90 1.73 12.94
N ASP A 474 19.72 2.62 12.39
CA ASP A 474 20.57 2.36 11.24
C ASP A 474 22.01 2.77 11.60
N LEU A 475 22.96 1.89 11.33
CA LEU A 475 24.39 2.10 11.55
C LEU A 475 25.13 1.80 10.26
N GLU A 476 26.00 2.72 9.84
CA GLU A 476 26.95 2.50 8.76
C GLU A 476 28.37 2.69 9.30
N LEU A 477 29.22 1.73 9.04
CA LEU A 477 30.63 1.74 9.43
C LEU A 477 31.46 1.41 8.20
N GLY A 478 32.45 2.22 7.88
CA GLY A 478 33.23 1.98 6.69
C GLY A 478 34.49 2.80 6.53
N TYR A 479 35.13 2.52 5.41
CA TYR A 479 36.30 3.20 4.91
C TYR A 479 36.03 3.75 3.52
N LYS A 480 36.52 4.97 3.24
CA LYS A 480 36.42 5.63 1.93
C LYS A 480 37.70 6.33 1.56
N ARG A 481 38.29 6.00 0.42
CA ARG A 481 39.37 6.74 -0.21
C ARG A 481 38.83 7.51 -1.42
N GLU A 482 39.04 8.82 -1.41
CA GLU A 482 38.57 9.74 -2.45
C GLU A 482 39.60 10.83 -2.76
N ILE A 483 39.55 11.39 -3.97
CA ILE A 483 40.36 12.54 -4.34
C ILE A 483 39.65 13.84 -3.97
N GLN A 484 40.38 14.81 -3.50
CA GLN A 484 39.88 16.17 -3.33
C GLN A 484 39.86 16.86 -4.71
N ASN A 485 38.72 16.87 -5.37
CA ASN A 485 38.52 17.41 -6.72
C ASN A 485 37.60 18.63 -6.74
N PHE A 486 37.45 19.32 -5.60
CA PHE A 486 36.50 20.41 -5.45
C PHE A 486 36.85 21.61 -6.33
N ASN A 487 38.13 21.99 -6.37
CA ASN A 487 38.64 23.06 -7.23
C ASN A 487 39.94 22.60 -7.95
N ALA A 488 40.43 23.41 -8.91
CA ALA A 488 41.58 23.08 -9.73
C ALA A 488 42.89 22.95 -8.91
N ASP A 489 43.06 23.79 -7.91
CA ASP A 489 44.27 23.76 -7.07
C ASP A 489 44.37 22.51 -6.19
N LEU A 490 43.24 22.03 -5.65
CA LEU A 490 43.18 20.75 -4.92
C LEU A 490 43.48 19.55 -5.82
N VAL A 491 43.00 19.57 -7.05
CA VAL A 491 43.32 18.53 -8.03
C VAL A 491 44.80 18.55 -8.33
N ASP A 492 45.40 19.73 -8.53
CA ASP A 492 46.83 19.89 -8.84
C ASP A 492 47.74 19.43 -7.70
N LYS A 493 47.30 19.53 -6.44
CA LYS A 493 48.02 19.05 -5.24
C LYS A 493 47.93 17.55 -5.05
N GLU A 494 47.15 16.81 -5.85
CA GLU A 494 46.95 15.37 -5.79
C GLU A 494 46.47 14.86 -4.41
N ILE A 495 45.71 15.69 -3.68
CA ILE A 495 45.29 15.32 -2.33
C ILE A 495 44.25 14.23 -2.36
N ALA A 496 44.57 13.08 -1.81
CA ALA A 496 43.61 12.01 -1.53
C ALA A 496 43.32 11.89 -0.05
N SER A 497 42.08 11.72 0.29
CA SER A 497 41.59 11.53 1.66
C SER A 497 41.23 10.08 1.92
N ASN A 498 41.73 9.53 3.01
CA ASN A 498 41.38 8.22 3.55
C ASN A 498 40.50 8.43 4.77
N ASN A 499 39.24 8.09 4.66
CA ASN A 499 38.22 8.36 5.68
C ASN A 499 37.81 7.06 6.37
N LEU A 500 37.96 6.95 7.68
CA LEU A 500 37.18 6.02 8.48
C LEU A 500 35.90 6.73 8.91
N PHE A 501 34.74 6.14 8.70
CA PHE A 501 33.48 6.81 9.02
C PHE A 501 32.48 5.95 9.76
N LEU A 502 31.67 6.63 10.53
CA LEU A 502 30.51 6.10 11.23
C LEU A 502 29.33 7.03 10.98
N ASN A 503 28.20 6.46 10.51
CA ASN A 503 26.90 7.13 10.46
C ASN A 503 25.95 6.35 11.34
N TYR A 504 25.28 7.02 12.27
CA TYR A 504 24.30 6.39 13.14
C TYR A 504 23.02 7.22 13.19
N ASN A 505 21.88 6.56 12.98
CA ASN A 505 20.57 7.17 13.10
C ASN A 505 19.70 6.33 14.03
N ILE A 506 19.07 6.97 15.00
CA ILE A 506 18.03 6.38 15.83
C ILE A 506 16.74 7.20 15.69
N SER A 507 15.65 6.51 15.47
CA SER A 507 14.31 7.08 15.48
C SER A 507 13.51 6.52 16.64
N THR A 508 12.44 7.21 17.04
CA THR A 508 11.55 6.77 18.13
C THR A 508 10.11 6.73 17.66
N ASN A 509 9.28 5.96 18.34
CA ASN A 509 7.85 5.89 18.09
C ASN A 509 7.08 7.17 18.47
N PHE A 510 7.73 8.13 19.15
CA PHE A 510 7.17 9.44 19.51
C PHE A 510 7.73 10.60 18.66
N ASN A 511 8.17 10.29 17.44
CA ASN A 511 8.60 11.24 16.40
C ASN A 511 9.93 11.93 16.63
N LEU A 512 10.63 11.68 17.73
CA LEU A 512 11.96 12.19 17.97
C LEU A 512 12.99 11.30 17.28
N GLY A 513 14.00 11.89 16.65
CA GLY A 513 15.11 11.17 16.07
C GLY A 513 16.45 11.88 16.34
N TRP A 514 17.52 11.12 16.29
CA TRP A 514 18.87 11.61 16.42
C TRP A 514 19.75 10.95 15.38
N PHE A 515 20.44 11.78 14.60
CA PHE A 515 21.44 11.38 13.61
C PHE A 515 22.81 11.88 14.05
N THR A 516 23.83 11.07 13.89
CA THR A 516 25.23 11.48 14.07
C THR A 516 26.12 10.85 13.01
N GLN A 517 27.10 11.61 12.59
CA GLN A 517 28.11 11.23 11.61
C GLN A 517 29.48 11.64 12.12
N TYR A 518 30.44 10.73 12.05
CA TYR A 518 31.82 10.98 12.41
C TYR A 518 32.77 10.51 11.33
N PHE A 519 33.72 11.34 10.95
CA PHE A 519 34.83 11.01 10.06
C PHE A 519 36.16 11.27 10.75
N TYR A 520 37.03 10.28 10.71
CA TYR A 520 38.46 10.45 10.92
C TYR A 520 39.15 10.32 9.56
N THR A 521 39.82 11.38 9.12
CA THR A 521 40.43 11.48 7.79
C THR A 521 41.92 11.62 7.93
N THR A 522 42.68 10.83 7.14
CA THR A 522 44.10 11.05 6.87
C THR A 522 44.27 11.43 5.42
N GLN A 523 45.08 12.44 5.13
CA GLN A 523 45.31 12.94 3.78
C GLN A 523 46.72 12.65 3.30
N THR A 524 46.91 12.64 1.98
CA THR A 524 48.25 12.38 1.36
C THR A 524 49.25 13.50 1.55
N ASP A 525 48.80 14.67 2.02
CA ASP A 525 49.67 15.79 2.45
C ASP A 525 50.03 15.77 3.93
N ASP A 526 49.93 14.60 4.57
CA ASP A 526 50.22 14.35 6.01
C ASP A 526 49.32 15.09 7.00
N ASN A 527 48.21 15.67 6.52
CA ASN A 527 47.22 16.28 7.39
C ASN A 527 46.20 15.24 7.90
N THR A 528 45.61 15.52 9.04
CA THR A 528 44.52 14.73 9.59
C THR A 528 43.36 15.63 9.98
N ARG A 529 42.14 15.10 9.86
CA ARG A 529 40.89 15.81 10.15
C ARG A 529 39.97 14.95 11.01
N ASN A 530 39.34 15.56 12.00
CA ASN A 530 38.16 15.04 12.67
C ASN A 530 36.93 15.87 12.22
N LEU A 531 35.88 15.20 11.87
CA LEU A 531 34.59 15.82 11.55
C LEU A 531 33.51 15.10 12.32
N LEU A 532 32.77 15.84 13.14
CA LEU A 532 31.53 15.37 13.78
C LEU A 532 30.39 16.23 13.31
N PHE A 533 29.33 15.60 12.84
CA PHE A 533 28.03 16.23 12.61
C PHE A 533 26.95 15.49 13.39
N THR A 534 26.11 16.21 14.10
CA THR A 534 24.98 15.61 14.81
C THR A 534 23.72 16.46 14.66
N SER A 535 22.56 15.79 14.61
CA SER A 535 21.26 16.41 14.39
C SER A 535 20.21 15.76 15.29
N LEU A 536 19.59 16.55 16.16
CA LEU A 536 18.44 16.16 16.94
C LEU A 536 17.19 16.74 16.25
N TYR A 537 16.22 15.89 15.88
CA TYR A 537 15.08 16.32 15.10
C TYR A 537 13.75 15.75 15.61
N TYR A 538 12.68 16.47 15.33
CA TYR A 538 11.32 16.05 15.61
C TYR A 538 10.48 16.07 14.31
N ASN A 539 9.74 14.98 14.05
CA ASN A 539 8.82 14.87 12.90
C ASN A 539 7.44 15.39 13.31
N PHE A 540 7.08 16.58 12.83
CA PHE A 540 5.81 17.24 13.14
C PHE A 540 4.65 16.63 12.38
N LEU A 541 4.83 16.39 11.08
CA LEU A 541 3.85 15.81 10.17
C LEU A 541 4.49 14.73 9.30
N SER A 542 3.66 13.77 8.89
CA SER A 542 4.08 12.68 7.98
C SER A 542 3.76 13.00 6.52
N LYS A 543 2.69 13.79 6.27
CA LYS A 543 2.19 14.14 4.92
C LYS A 543 1.64 15.59 4.89
N PRO A 544 2.31 16.52 4.20
CA PRO A 544 3.71 16.40 3.74
C PRO A 544 4.64 16.11 4.92
N GLY A 545 5.76 15.45 4.67
CA GLY A 545 6.75 15.22 5.71
C GLY A 545 7.32 16.56 6.18
N ILE A 546 7.07 16.94 7.44
CA ILE A 546 7.63 18.16 8.05
C ILE A 546 8.42 17.74 9.27
N LYS A 547 9.70 18.08 9.29
CA LYS A 547 10.57 17.92 10.45
C LYS A 547 11.40 19.16 10.70
N GLY A 548 11.85 19.34 11.93
CA GLY A 548 12.75 20.40 12.32
C GLY A 548 13.56 20.01 13.52
N GLY A 549 14.62 20.75 13.76
CA GLY A 549 15.54 20.39 14.85
C GLY A 549 16.76 21.27 14.93
N LEU A 550 17.78 20.71 15.59
CA LEU A 550 19.05 21.36 15.86
C LEU A 550 20.17 20.56 15.23
N ASN A 551 21.10 21.22 14.56
CA ASN A 551 22.33 20.65 14.05
C ASN A 551 23.52 21.20 14.83
N TYR A 552 24.50 20.36 15.05
CA TYR A 552 25.83 20.74 15.55
C TYR A 552 26.88 20.10 14.65
N GLN A 553 27.89 20.89 14.27
CA GLN A 553 29.04 20.43 13.51
C GLN A 553 30.32 20.85 14.21
N TYR A 554 31.28 19.94 14.24
CA TYR A 554 32.63 20.17 14.71
C TYR A 554 33.63 19.69 13.66
N ILE A 555 34.65 20.51 13.37
CA ILE A 555 35.79 20.14 12.50
C ILE A 555 37.05 20.58 13.16
N SER A 556 38.08 19.73 13.09
CA SER A 556 39.44 20.07 13.49
C SER A 556 40.46 19.43 12.58
N PHE A 557 41.50 20.16 12.24
CA PHE A 557 42.65 19.68 11.49
C PHE A 557 43.92 19.71 12.37
N LYS A 558 44.84 18.76 12.10
CA LYS A 558 46.13 18.73 12.77
C LYS A 558 47.00 19.90 12.33
N ASN A 559 47.05 20.15 11.00
CA ASN A 559 47.85 21.21 10.41
C ASN A 559 46.94 22.22 9.74
N GLN A 560 47.18 23.52 9.94
CA GLN A 560 46.46 24.60 9.30
C GLN A 560 47.17 24.95 7.98
N VAL A 561 46.50 24.72 6.86
CA VAL A 561 47.00 24.99 5.48
C VAL A 561 46.02 25.85 4.70
N PRO A 562 45.65 27.05 5.20
CA PRO A 562 44.52 27.84 4.67
C PRO A 562 44.72 28.28 3.21
N THR A 563 45.96 28.29 2.71
CA THR A 563 46.27 28.57 1.30
C THR A 563 45.91 27.41 0.37
N SER A 564 45.61 26.23 0.93
CA SER A 564 45.30 25.01 0.16
C SER A 564 43.85 24.66 0.24
N TYR A 565 43.32 24.62 1.46
CA TYR A 565 41.91 24.32 1.74
C TYR A 565 41.54 24.79 3.15
N PHE A 566 40.25 24.85 3.44
CA PHE A 566 39.77 25.20 4.78
C PHE A 566 40.20 24.13 5.80
N SER A 567 41.09 24.49 6.67
CA SER A 567 41.75 23.58 7.64
C SER A 567 41.93 24.22 9.02
N PRO A 568 40.86 24.62 9.71
CA PRO A 568 40.93 25.23 11.03
C PRO A 568 41.42 24.25 12.09
N GLU A 569 42.12 24.77 13.12
CA GLU A 569 42.40 23.98 14.31
C GLU A 569 41.09 23.59 15.02
N LYS A 570 40.16 24.55 15.10
CA LYS A 570 38.84 24.35 15.70
C LYS A 570 37.75 25.12 14.96
N PHE A 571 36.75 24.40 14.50
CA PHE A 571 35.53 24.94 13.91
C PHE A 571 34.31 24.32 14.57
N ASN A 572 33.34 25.15 14.93
CA ASN A 572 32.05 24.73 15.41
C ASN A 572 30.93 25.45 14.64
N ALA A 573 29.84 24.77 14.40
CA ALA A 573 28.61 25.40 13.88
C ALA A 573 27.37 24.84 14.59
N MET A 574 26.45 25.73 14.89
CA MET A 574 25.15 25.38 15.47
C MET A 574 24.03 25.98 14.59
N GLU A 575 23.09 25.17 14.16
CA GLU A 575 21.98 25.59 13.29
C GLU A 575 20.66 25.09 13.84
N ILE A 576 19.60 25.86 13.66
CA ILE A 576 18.22 25.33 13.65
C ILE A 576 17.85 25.05 12.19
N PHE A 577 17.06 24.01 11.98
CA PHE A 577 16.63 23.66 10.62
C PHE A 577 15.17 23.27 10.57
N ALA A 578 14.60 23.42 9.39
CA ALA A 578 13.29 22.90 9.00
C ALA A 578 13.40 22.18 7.65
N ASP A 579 12.67 21.10 7.50
CA ASP A 579 12.57 20.30 6.28
C ASP A 579 11.11 20.04 5.95
N ILE A 580 10.73 20.23 4.69
CA ILE A 580 9.44 19.84 4.17
C ILE A 580 9.63 19.01 2.91
N SER A 581 8.95 17.87 2.81
CA SER A 581 9.05 16.99 1.64
C SER A 581 7.76 16.25 1.33
N ASN A 582 7.53 15.98 0.05
CA ASN A 582 6.44 15.13 -0.43
C ASN A 582 6.91 14.30 -1.63
N ASN A 583 6.68 12.98 -1.58
CA ASN A 583 7.06 12.03 -2.62
C ASN A 583 5.89 11.14 -3.07
N GLU A 584 4.64 11.47 -2.72
CA GLU A 584 3.48 10.60 -2.95
C GLU A 584 2.78 10.83 -4.29
N ASN A 585 2.96 12.00 -4.90
CA ASN A 585 2.31 12.39 -6.13
C ASN A 585 3.27 12.33 -7.34
N ASN A 586 2.73 12.57 -8.52
CA ASN A 586 3.57 12.74 -9.72
C ASN A 586 4.57 13.89 -9.55
N ILE A 587 4.18 14.96 -8.88
CA ILE A 587 5.09 16.03 -8.44
C ILE A 587 5.65 15.65 -7.08
N PHE A 588 6.97 15.59 -6.96
CA PHE A 588 7.66 15.41 -5.69
C PHE A 588 8.61 16.58 -5.43
N TYR A 589 8.74 16.94 -4.17
CA TYR A 589 9.59 18.07 -3.77
C TYR A 589 10.21 17.86 -2.40
N SER A 590 11.33 18.55 -2.15
CA SER A 590 11.88 18.76 -0.82
C SER A 590 12.48 20.15 -0.70
N LEU A 591 12.33 20.75 0.47
CA LEU A 591 12.96 21.99 0.86
C LEU A 591 13.53 21.81 2.27
N ASN A 592 14.82 22.02 2.42
CA ASN A 592 15.52 22.06 3.70
C ASN A 592 16.11 23.46 3.86
N ALA A 593 15.86 24.11 4.98
CA ALA A 593 16.42 25.39 5.33
C ALA A 593 17.03 25.31 6.74
N ALA A 594 18.24 25.84 6.90
CA ALA A 594 18.92 25.92 8.19
C ALA A 594 19.57 27.30 8.36
N THR A 595 19.63 27.78 9.60
CA THR A 595 20.30 29.03 9.95
C THR A 595 20.88 28.90 11.38
N GLY A 596 21.94 29.66 11.65
CA GLY A 596 22.61 29.62 12.94
C GLY A 596 23.87 30.42 12.96
N TYR A 597 24.85 29.92 13.68
CA TYR A 597 26.16 30.57 13.84
C TYR A 597 27.29 29.55 13.69
N GLN A 598 28.41 30.02 13.10
CA GLN A 598 29.67 29.31 13.05
C GLN A 598 30.74 30.10 13.82
N PHE A 599 31.69 29.37 14.42
CA PHE A 599 32.78 29.83 15.19
C PHE A 599 34.09 29.20 14.65
N ILE A 600 34.97 30.00 14.12
CA ILE A 600 36.20 29.58 13.49
C ILE A 600 37.32 30.06 14.41
N GLU A 601 37.94 29.14 15.17
CA GLU A 601 39.01 29.47 16.13
C GLU A 601 38.61 30.63 17.08
N ASP A 602 39.39 31.68 17.14
CA ASP A 602 39.15 32.88 17.97
C ASP A 602 38.44 34.01 17.20
N GLN A 603 37.97 33.76 15.99
CA GLN A 603 37.28 34.77 15.19
C GLN A 603 35.88 35.08 15.75
N GLU A 604 35.40 36.27 15.47
CA GLU A 604 34.01 36.63 15.79
C GLU A 604 33.01 35.64 15.14
N LYS A 605 31.93 35.39 15.86
CA LYS A 605 30.85 34.51 15.36
C LYS A 605 30.28 35.04 14.04
N GLN A 606 30.10 34.16 13.11
CA GLN A 606 29.50 34.46 11.81
C GLN A 606 28.15 33.76 11.70
N SER A 607 27.13 34.47 11.10
CA SER A 607 25.84 33.87 10.84
C SER A 607 25.94 32.86 9.69
N THR A 608 25.23 31.73 9.83
CA THR A 608 25.14 30.72 8.79
C THR A 608 23.74 30.66 8.19
N TYR A 609 23.67 30.31 6.92
CA TYR A 609 22.47 29.86 6.25
C TYR A 609 22.76 28.68 5.32
N ARG A 610 21.79 27.79 5.16
CA ARG A 610 21.81 26.71 4.19
C ARG A 610 20.40 26.51 3.66
N ILE A 611 20.26 26.48 2.34
CA ILE A 611 19.00 26.21 1.66
C ILE A 611 19.26 25.12 0.64
N GLN A 612 18.46 24.05 0.67
CA GLN A 612 18.47 22.95 -0.29
C GLN A 612 17.05 22.76 -0.80
N ALA A 613 16.86 22.80 -2.09
CA ALA A 613 15.56 22.61 -2.72
C ALA A 613 15.66 21.57 -3.83
N LYS A 614 14.61 20.79 -3.99
CA LYS A 614 14.44 19.85 -5.09
C LYS A 614 12.98 19.85 -5.53
N LEU A 615 12.75 19.88 -6.85
CA LEU A 615 11.45 19.73 -7.46
C LEU A 615 11.55 18.74 -8.60
N GLY A 616 10.70 17.72 -8.60
CA GLY A 616 10.71 16.69 -9.62
C GLY A 616 9.33 16.25 -10.05
N TYR A 617 9.30 15.55 -11.18
CA TYR A 617 8.10 15.01 -11.79
C TYR A 617 8.31 13.58 -12.26
N ASN A 618 7.36 12.68 -11.91
CA ASN A 618 7.25 11.34 -12.41
C ASN A 618 6.39 11.36 -13.69
N PHE A 619 7.03 11.35 -14.86
CA PHE A 619 6.32 11.39 -16.16
C PHE A 619 5.52 10.11 -16.40
N ASN A 620 6.03 9.00 -15.92
CA ASN A 620 5.37 7.70 -15.90
C ASN A 620 6.03 6.77 -14.85
N GLU A 621 5.58 5.52 -14.78
CA GLU A 621 6.11 4.53 -13.80
C GLU A 621 7.63 4.29 -13.93
N ARG A 622 8.24 4.61 -15.07
CA ARG A 622 9.63 4.28 -15.40
C ARG A 622 10.54 5.50 -15.56
N PHE A 623 10.00 6.69 -15.76
CA PHE A 623 10.78 7.87 -16.10
C PHE A 623 10.45 9.02 -15.16
N LEU A 624 11.47 9.55 -14.53
CA LEU A 624 11.39 10.77 -13.72
C LEU A 624 12.52 11.73 -14.04
N ALA A 625 12.26 13.01 -13.79
CA ALA A 625 13.29 14.03 -13.79
C ALA A 625 13.09 14.99 -12.62
N ASN A 626 14.17 15.59 -12.14
CA ASN A 626 14.12 16.65 -11.15
C ASN A 626 15.22 17.69 -11.36
N ILE A 627 14.94 18.90 -10.89
CA ILE A 627 15.91 19.96 -10.68
C ILE A 627 16.18 20.08 -9.18
N TYR A 628 17.40 20.43 -8.82
CA TYR A 628 17.76 20.68 -7.43
C TYR A 628 18.75 21.84 -7.33
N GLY A 629 18.80 22.46 -6.18
CA GLY A 629 19.75 23.50 -5.86
C GLY A 629 20.11 23.50 -4.39
N THR A 630 21.36 23.89 -4.11
CA THR A 630 21.89 24.09 -2.75
C THR A 630 22.62 25.42 -2.71
N ARG A 631 22.38 26.23 -1.67
CA ARG A 631 23.18 27.40 -1.35
C ARG A 631 23.46 27.43 0.15
N SER A 632 24.74 27.66 0.49
CA SER A 632 25.20 27.64 1.88
C SER A 632 26.38 28.57 2.05
N ASN A 633 26.48 29.22 3.22
CA ASN A 633 27.69 29.96 3.64
C ASN A 633 28.38 29.30 4.84
N ILE A 634 27.97 28.07 5.21
CA ILE A 634 28.66 27.34 6.26
C ILE A 634 30.00 26.83 5.73
N ALA A 635 31.08 27.09 6.43
CA ALA A 635 32.37 26.56 6.07
C ALA A 635 32.36 25.03 6.02
N SER A 636 32.93 24.48 4.98
CA SER A 636 32.99 23.04 4.75
C SER A 636 34.41 22.60 4.46
N ALA A 637 34.82 21.49 5.04
CA ALA A 637 36.11 20.90 4.75
C ALA A 637 36.30 20.41 3.31
N THR A 638 35.28 20.48 2.49
CA THR A 638 35.31 20.09 1.06
C THR A 638 35.25 21.28 0.11
N ALA A 639 35.01 22.51 0.62
CA ALA A 639 34.91 23.72 -0.19
C ALA A 639 36.07 24.68 0.09
N ALA A 640 36.62 25.30 -0.93
CA ALA A 640 37.68 26.30 -0.77
C ALA A 640 37.12 27.66 -0.32
N GLY A 641 35.83 27.89 -0.48
CA GLY A 641 35.15 29.14 -0.08
C GLY A 641 34.07 28.89 0.97
N PHE A 642 33.63 29.98 1.62
CA PHE A 642 32.57 29.91 2.62
C PHE A 642 31.15 29.89 2.00
N THR A 643 30.98 30.50 0.82
CA THR A 643 29.69 30.51 0.12
C THR A 643 29.74 29.56 -1.06
N TYR A 644 28.91 28.56 -1.06
CA TYR A 644 28.82 27.51 -2.07
C TYR A 644 27.42 27.46 -2.66
N THR A 645 27.35 27.36 -3.97
CA THR A 645 26.09 27.16 -4.70
C THR A 645 26.25 26.00 -5.68
N GLU A 646 25.27 25.10 -5.70
CA GLU A 646 25.11 24.04 -6.68
C GLU A 646 23.72 24.10 -7.27
N VAL A 647 23.62 23.99 -8.59
CA VAL A 647 22.36 23.76 -9.30
C VAL A 647 22.53 22.55 -10.18
N GLY A 648 21.54 21.67 -10.20
CA GLY A 648 21.66 20.46 -10.98
C GLY A 648 20.33 19.92 -11.48
N PHE A 649 20.46 18.95 -12.37
CA PHE A 649 19.37 18.25 -13.01
C PHE A 649 19.62 16.74 -12.96
N VAL A 650 18.58 15.95 -12.66
CA VAL A 650 18.67 14.50 -12.61
C VAL A 650 17.58 13.90 -13.49
N ILE A 651 17.97 12.96 -14.33
CA ILE A 651 17.07 12.08 -15.07
C ILE A 651 17.28 10.66 -14.58
N LYS A 652 16.19 9.93 -14.34
CA LYS A 652 16.24 8.51 -14.04
C LYS A 652 15.24 7.75 -14.91
N TRP A 653 15.72 6.69 -15.52
CA TRP A 653 14.93 5.80 -16.36
C TRP A 653 15.09 4.34 -15.94
N ASP A 654 13.99 3.71 -15.52
CA ASP A 654 13.94 2.29 -15.24
C ASP A 654 13.89 1.54 -16.59
N ILE A 655 14.93 0.75 -16.91
CA ILE A 655 15.13 0.08 -18.19
C ILE A 655 14.01 -0.94 -18.45
N THR A 656 13.53 -1.61 -17.41
CA THR A 656 12.48 -2.61 -17.49
C THR A 656 11.31 -2.26 -16.53
N LYS A 657 10.14 -2.87 -16.73
CA LYS A 657 9.00 -2.75 -15.79
C LYS A 657 9.07 -3.72 -14.62
N LYS A 658 9.89 -4.75 -14.70
CA LYS A 658 10.03 -5.84 -13.73
C LYS A 658 11.50 -6.19 -13.56
N PRO A 659 11.90 -6.79 -12.44
CA PRO A 659 13.25 -7.32 -12.26
C PRO A 659 13.66 -8.26 -13.40
N THR A 660 14.92 -8.24 -13.83
CA THR A 660 15.43 -9.12 -14.89
C THR A 660 15.31 -10.60 -14.52
N PHE A 661 15.40 -10.91 -13.24
CA PHE A 661 15.27 -12.27 -12.67
C PHE A 661 13.83 -12.64 -12.28
N TYR A 662 12.82 -11.84 -12.67
CA TYR A 662 11.41 -12.01 -12.26
C TYR A 662 10.88 -13.43 -12.56
N LYS A 663 11.18 -13.99 -13.73
CA LYS A 663 10.76 -15.35 -14.09
C LYS A 663 11.31 -16.42 -13.14
N LYS A 664 12.53 -16.24 -12.59
CA LYS A 664 13.13 -17.19 -11.64
C LYS A 664 12.45 -17.14 -10.26
N ILE A 665 11.81 -16.04 -9.91
CA ILE A 665 11.06 -15.91 -8.66
C ILE A 665 9.67 -16.54 -8.80
N THR A 666 9.02 -16.38 -9.95
CA THR A 666 7.66 -16.86 -10.20
C THR A 666 7.56 -18.36 -10.48
N LEU A 667 8.67 -19.01 -10.85
CA LEU A 667 8.71 -20.44 -11.18
C LEU A 667 9.09 -21.35 -9.99
N LYS A 668 9.34 -20.77 -8.81
CA LYS A 668 9.64 -21.50 -7.58
C LYS A 668 8.50 -21.34 -6.57
#